data_0b861d1135fab8fbe5ae7fe0ba79677f
#
_entry.id   0b861d1135fab8fbe5ae7fe0ba79677f
#
_cell.length_a   1.000
_cell.length_b   1.000
_cell.length_c   1.000
_cell.angle_alpha   90.00
_cell.angle_beta   90.00
_cell.angle_gamma   90.00
#
_symmetry.space_group_name_H-M   'P 1'
#
loop_
_entity.id
_entity.type
_entity.pdbx_description
1 polymer ?
#
loop_
_entity_poly.entity_id
_entity_poly.type
_entity_poly.pdbx_seq_one_letter_code
_entity_poly.pdbx_strand_id
1 'polypeptide(L)'
;MHDDRSITEHRLRRVLKERIKPAVHSRSVPLTVERWEAPGEPVPVAEGLAASYEPCAIGDLWGPAWGTTWFKVTGTVPADWAGRTVEAVLDLGFDRMMPGFQCEGLVHRADGGEVKALNPYNDWVRVADRADGGERIEWYVEGASNPILVDHSVTYEGDKQTSGDQPLYRLARMDLAVFETEVWELVQDLEVLHDLMTQLDERDARRYEILRAIDSALDAVDLCDVPGTAADARARLVVVLAAPASASAHRISAIGHAHIDSAWLWPLRETVRKVSRTTSNMLGLMEEHPEFVFAMSQAQQLDWIKTYRPELFERVKKKIADGQFVPVGGMWVESDTNMVGGEAMARQFLYGKKFFMDEFGIETKNVWLPDSFGYTAAMPQIVKLSGSQWFLTQKISWSQVNKFPHHTFWWEGIDGTRVFTHFPPVDTYNSDLGGAQLAHAARNYQEKGRGSRSLAPFGWGDGGGGPTREQLGRAKRQRDLEGSPRVEIERPDAFFEKAHAEYEDAPVWAGELYLELHRGTYTSQAKTKQGNRHSESLLREAELWASTAAVKVPGYAYPYEDLERIWKTVLLHQFHDILPGSSIAWVHREARATYAAVREELTAVTVAAQTALAGEGEEELVFNCAPHARRGVPAGGAGRPVAAEQPVTVEERHGGGHVLANGRLLVEIDGRGLIVSAYDLEAGREAVAPGAAANLLQIHPDFPNMWDAWDIDAFYRNKVTDLVDVDALEVAQAGPSSVTVRVTRSFGLSSVAQSVTLRAGAKTVDIVTDVDWHETEKFLKAAFPLDVKAERSASETQFGHVYRATHTNTSWEAAKFEICAHRWIHAEEPGWGVAVLNDSTYGHDVTRDMRPDGGQTTTVRLSLLRAPRYPDPETDQGAHTLRFSLAPGAAVGDAVREGHALNLPERVLRGAGPVAPLVAVDSDAVVVESVKLAEDRSGDVIVRLYESRGGRAHATLAAGFPLSAAIESDLLERPLEGAAVSAPAPDGTIPLTLRPFQIVTVRLRRA
;
A
#
# COMPACT_ATOMS: atom_id res chain seq x y z
N MET A 1 -18.30 -4.93 54.05
CA MET A 1 -17.74 -6.01 53.23
C MET A 1 -16.26 -5.67 53.03
N HIS A 2 -15.35 -6.54 53.39
CA HIS A 2 -13.93 -6.31 53.15
C HIS A 2 -13.66 -6.58 51.66
N ASP A 3 -13.26 -5.54 50.94
CA ASP A 3 -12.80 -5.65 49.56
C ASP A 3 -11.28 -5.49 49.58
N ASP A 4 -10.57 -6.62 49.47
CA ASP A 4 -9.09 -6.69 49.46
C ASP A 4 -8.53 -6.71 48.04
N ARG A 5 -9.39 -6.60 47.00
CA ARG A 5 -9.04 -6.64 45.59
C ARG A 5 -7.87 -5.73 45.24
N SER A 6 -7.97 -4.45 45.59
CA SER A 6 -6.92 -3.47 45.26
C SER A 6 -5.57 -3.84 45.89
N ILE A 7 -5.59 -4.42 47.09
CA ILE A 7 -4.38 -4.85 47.81
C ILE A 7 -3.74 -6.05 47.09
N THR A 8 -4.56 -7.05 46.73
CA THR A 8 -4.07 -8.24 45.99
C THR A 8 -3.56 -7.87 44.57
N GLU A 9 -4.25 -6.98 43.87
CA GLU A 9 -3.79 -6.51 42.54
C GLU A 9 -2.46 -5.71 42.62
N HIS A 10 -2.27 -4.90 43.65
CA HIS A 10 -1.00 -4.20 43.89
C HIS A 10 0.11 -5.17 44.27
N ARG A 11 -0.19 -6.16 45.15
CA ARG A 11 0.73 -7.23 45.49
C ARG A 11 1.20 -7.99 44.28
N LEU A 12 0.25 -8.44 43.42
CA LEU A 12 0.55 -9.13 42.17
C LEU A 12 1.52 -8.33 41.29
N ARG A 13 1.15 -7.08 40.98
CA ARG A 13 1.99 -6.23 40.12
C ARG A 13 3.41 -6.06 40.65
N ARG A 14 3.55 -5.87 41.94
CA ARG A 14 4.86 -5.72 42.58
C ARG A 14 5.66 -7.01 42.60
N VAL A 15 5.05 -8.11 43.06
CA VAL A 15 5.74 -9.41 43.15
C VAL A 15 6.13 -9.93 41.77
N LEU A 16 5.22 -9.81 40.79
CA LEU A 16 5.47 -10.20 39.40
C LEU A 16 6.66 -9.42 38.83
N LYS A 17 6.67 -8.08 38.95
CA LYS A 17 7.72 -7.21 38.41
C LYS A 17 9.06 -7.38 39.10
N GLU A 18 9.07 -7.42 40.42
CA GLU A 18 10.29 -7.31 41.23
C GLU A 18 10.90 -8.66 41.66
N ARG A 19 10.14 -9.76 41.58
CA ARG A 19 10.58 -11.08 42.02
C ARG A 19 10.42 -12.18 41.00
N ILE A 20 9.24 -12.37 40.41
CA ILE A 20 8.96 -13.52 39.54
C ILE A 20 9.60 -13.32 38.16
N LYS A 21 9.34 -12.21 37.46
CA LYS A 21 9.94 -11.95 36.13
C LYS A 21 11.48 -11.96 36.15
N PRO A 22 12.17 -11.32 37.08
CA PRO A 22 13.64 -11.42 37.14
C PRO A 22 14.17 -12.85 37.39
N ALA A 23 13.39 -13.70 38.06
CA ALA A 23 13.76 -15.08 38.33
C ALA A 23 13.58 -16.04 37.13
N VAL A 24 13.03 -15.60 36.02
CA VAL A 24 13.00 -16.37 34.76
C VAL A 24 14.42 -16.71 34.31
N HIS A 25 15.38 -15.81 34.54
CA HIS A 25 16.80 -16.06 34.32
C HIS A 25 17.51 -16.04 35.68
N SER A 26 17.47 -17.15 36.43
CA SER A 26 17.85 -17.24 37.82
C SER A 26 19.35 -17.06 38.09
N ARG A 27 20.18 -17.44 37.15
CA ARG A 27 21.66 -17.33 37.19
C ARG A 27 22.16 -16.90 35.84
N SER A 28 23.17 -16.05 35.79
CA SER A 28 23.83 -15.65 34.54
C SER A 28 25.35 -15.56 34.70
N VAL A 29 26.05 -15.73 33.57
CA VAL A 29 27.49 -15.47 33.44
C VAL A 29 27.73 -14.67 32.17
N PRO A 30 28.65 -13.68 32.19
CA PRO A 30 28.91 -12.84 31.05
C PRO A 30 29.58 -13.64 29.92
N LEU A 31 29.23 -13.29 28.69
CA LEU A 31 29.92 -13.70 27.47
C LEU A 31 31.04 -12.74 27.14
N THR A 32 32.10 -13.21 26.48
CA THR A 32 33.12 -12.36 25.89
C THR A 32 32.60 -11.80 24.57
N VAL A 33 32.78 -10.48 24.38
CA VAL A 33 32.30 -9.78 23.18
C VAL A 33 33.47 -9.05 22.49
N GLU A 34 33.53 -9.21 21.22
CA GLU A 34 34.39 -8.43 20.32
C GLU A 34 33.52 -7.83 19.24
N ARG A 35 33.89 -6.69 18.65
CA ARG A 35 33.10 -6.02 17.59
C ARG A 35 33.94 -5.67 16.37
N TRP A 36 33.23 -5.52 15.24
CA TRP A 36 33.75 -4.95 14.02
C TRP A 36 32.67 -4.11 13.35
N GLU A 37 32.97 -2.88 13.00
CA GLU A 37 32.04 -2.00 12.26
C GLU A 37 32.26 -2.17 10.77
N ALA A 38 31.23 -2.61 10.05
CA ALA A 38 31.30 -2.77 8.61
C ALA A 38 31.38 -1.39 7.93
N PRO A 39 32.32 -1.17 7.01
CA PRO A 39 32.48 0.11 6.34
C PRO A 39 31.36 0.35 5.32
N GLY A 40 30.56 1.36 5.56
CA GLY A 40 29.53 1.82 4.59
C GLY A 40 28.27 0.97 4.55
N GLU A 41 28.12 0.10 3.54
CA GLU A 41 26.93 -0.74 3.35
C GLU A 41 27.04 -2.08 4.10
N PRO A 42 25.89 -2.78 4.37
CA PRO A 42 25.93 -4.14 4.89
C PRO A 42 26.76 -5.08 3.99
N VAL A 43 27.55 -5.94 4.60
CA VAL A 43 28.45 -6.86 3.91
C VAL A 43 27.87 -8.28 3.85
N PRO A 44 28.31 -9.14 2.91
CA PRO A 44 27.99 -10.55 2.93
C PRO A 44 28.43 -11.23 4.25
N VAL A 45 27.67 -12.24 4.72
CA VAL A 45 27.96 -12.94 5.98
C VAL A 45 29.40 -13.45 6.03
N ALA A 46 29.91 -14.02 4.95
CA ALA A 46 31.31 -14.53 4.89
C ALA A 46 32.37 -13.45 5.18
N GLU A 47 32.12 -12.20 4.79
CA GLU A 47 33.02 -11.09 5.07
C GLU A 47 32.95 -10.69 6.55
N GLY A 48 31.73 -10.61 7.12
CA GLY A 48 31.54 -10.38 8.54
C GLY A 48 32.25 -11.43 9.41
N LEU A 49 32.09 -12.72 9.07
CA LEU A 49 32.76 -13.82 9.78
C LEU A 49 34.30 -13.75 9.72
N ALA A 50 34.86 -13.28 8.60
CA ALA A 50 36.30 -13.20 8.36
C ALA A 50 36.95 -11.90 8.87
N ALA A 51 36.16 -10.96 9.41
CA ALA A 51 36.63 -9.65 9.82
C ALA A 51 37.57 -9.71 11.03
N SER A 52 38.37 -8.66 11.24
CA SER A 52 39.23 -8.50 12.43
C SER A 52 38.46 -7.80 13.53
N TYR A 53 38.13 -8.53 14.56
CA TYR A 53 37.35 -8.05 15.71
C TYR A 53 38.23 -7.40 16.78
N GLU A 54 37.70 -6.35 17.43
CA GLU A 54 38.31 -5.67 18.56
C GLU A 54 37.46 -5.91 19.83
N PRO A 55 38.07 -6.01 21.04
CA PRO A 55 37.34 -6.16 22.28
C PRO A 55 36.28 -5.09 22.49
N CYS A 56 35.11 -5.51 22.96
CA CYS A 56 33.97 -4.66 23.27
C CYS A 56 33.40 -5.00 24.64
N ALA A 57 33.01 -3.98 25.40
CA ALA A 57 32.46 -4.15 26.75
C ALA A 57 30.99 -3.73 26.80
N ILE A 58 30.25 -4.30 27.76
CA ILE A 58 28.90 -3.82 28.09
C ILE A 58 28.99 -2.34 28.52
N GLY A 59 28.14 -1.52 27.94
CA GLY A 59 28.13 -0.08 28.10
C GLY A 59 28.82 0.71 26.97
N ASP A 60 29.56 0.03 26.07
CA ASP A 60 30.18 0.69 24.93
C ASP A 60 29.11 1.16 23.91
N LEU A 61 29.35 2.32 23.32
CA LEU A 61 28.51 2.89 22.29
C LEU A 61 28.81 2.21 20.93
N TRP A 62 27.77 2.02 20.12
CA TRP A 62 27.91 1.39 18.81
C TRP A 62 26.90 1.95 17.79
N GLY A 63 27.25 1.79 16.53
CA GLY A 63 26.39 2.00 15.38
C GLY A 63 25.95 3.44 15.13
N PRO A 64 26.52 4.14 14.11
CA PRO A 64 25.89 5.32 13.58
C PRO A 64 24.57 4.94 12.89
N ALA A 65 23.71 5.93 12.66
CA ALA A 65 22.46 5.70 11.94
C ALA A 65 22.71 4.97 10.60
N TRP A 66 21.90 3.88 10.37
CA TRP A 66 22.02 3.02 9.19
C TRP A 66 23.33 2.26 9.04
N GLY A 67 24.12 2.17 10.11
CA GLY A 67 25.36 1.39 10.17
C GLY A 67 25.10 -0.11 10.39
N THR A 68 26.14 -0.91 10.22
CA THR A 68 26.13 -2.34 10.56
C THR A 68 27.35 -2.66 11.42
N THR A 69 27.12 -3.19 12.61
CA THR A 69 28.17 -3.64 13.53
C THR A 69 28.04 -5.13 13.74
N TRP A 70 29.11 -5.86 13.51
CA TRP A 70 29.20 -7.27 13.83
C TRP A 70 29.77 -7.47 15.23
N PHE A 71 29.12 -8.31 16.04
CA PHE A 71 29.59 -8.70 17.35
C PHE A 71 29.94 -10.18 17.34
N LYS A 72 31.19 -10.51 17.69
CA LYS A 72 31.61 -11.88 17.95
C LYS A 72 31.43 -12.17 19.42
N VAL A 73 30.60 -13.18 19.70
CA VAL A 73 30.18 -13.53 21.09
C VAL A 73 30.65 -14.94 21.40
N THR A 74 31.46 -15.09 22.44
CA THR A 74 32.03 -16.38 22.84
C THR A 74 31.82 -16.65 24.32
N GLY A 75 31.67 -17.93 24.67
CA GLY A 75 31.51 -18.36 26.05
C GLY A 75 31.45 -19.86 26.18
N THR A 76 31.33 -20.29 27.46
CA THR A 76 31.21 -21.72 27.81
C THR A 76 30.15 -21.87 28.89
N VAL A 77 29.22 -22.81 28.71
CA VAL A 77 28.22 -23.14 29.72
C VAL A 77 28.90 -23.67 30.98
N PRO A 78 28.64 -23.12 32.17
CA PRO A 78 29.24 -23.64 33.44
C PRO A 78 28.87 -25.11 33.65
N ALA A 79 29.87 -25.88 34.15
CA ALA A 79 29.67 -27.34 34.36
C ALA A 79 28.58 -27.65 35.42
N ASP A 80 28.35 -26.75 36.37
CA ASP A 80 27.29 -26.89 37.38
C ASP A 80 25.89 -26.56 36.89
N TRP A 81 25.77 -26.17 35.61
CA TRP A 81 24.47 -26.01 34.95
C TRP A 81 24.01 -27.26 34.17
N ALA A 82 24.72 -28.37 34.32
CA ALA A 82 24.32 -29.64 33.72
C ALA A 82 22.86 -30.01 34.11
N GLY A 83 22.07 -30.41 33.12
CA GLY A 83 20.65 -30.72 33.26
C GLY A 83 19.69 -29.50 33.24
N ARG A 84 20.21 -28.27 33.15
CA ARG A 84 19.40 -27.04 33.11
C ARG A 84 19.13 -26.59 31.65
N THR A 85 18.03 -25.88 31.46
CA THR A 85 17.77 -25.12 30.21
C THR A 85 18.63 -23.87 30.23
N VAL A 86 19.37 -23.62 29.16
CA VAL A 86 20.29 -22.47 29.04
C VAL A 86 19.94 -21.64 27.81
N GLU A 87 19.88 -20.32 28.02
CA GLU A 87 19.73 -19.31 26.97
C GLU A 87 20.91 -18.33 27.02
N ALA A 88 21.26 -17.79 25.86
CA ALA A 88 22.02 -16.55 25.79
C ALA A 88 21.03 -15.38 25.71
N VAL A 89 21.20 -14.39 26.55
CA VAL A 89 20.44 -13.14 26.56
C VAL A 89 21.30 -12.06 25.93
N LEU A 90 20.91 -11.56 24.77
CA LEU A 90 21.70 -10.68 23.92
C LEU A 90 20.92 -9.39 23.66
N ASP A 91 21.17 -8.38 24.46
CA ASP A 91 20.53 -7.07 24.39
C ASP A 91 21.50 -6.03 23.78
N LEU A 92 21.22 -5.63 22.55
CA LEU A 92 22.00 -4.68 21.78
C LEU A 92 21.82 -3.22 22.22
N GLY A 93 20.96 -2.96 23.19
CA GLY A 93 20.54 -1.63 23.64
C GLY A 93 19.09 -1.31 23.29
N PHE A 94 18.22 -2.31 23.39
CA PHE A 94 16.82 -2.19 23.03
C PHE A 94 16.02 -1.28 23.96
N ASP A 95 15.23 -0.38 23.36
CA ASP A 95 14.12 0.27 24.06
C ASP A 95 12.92 -0.69 24.10
N ARG A 96 12.59 -1.17 25.30
CA ARG A 96 11.50 -2.13 25.52
C ARG A 96 10.10 -1.50 25.54
N MET A 97 10.01 -0.19 25.34
CA MET A 97 8.72 0.49 25.20
C MET A 97 8.15 0.35 23.76
N MET A 98 9.00 -0.07 22.82
CA MET A 98 8.63 -0.24 21.41
C MET A 98 8.99 -1.66 20.92
N PRO A 99 8.11 -2.31 20.15
CA PRO A 99 8.37 -3.65 19.62
C PRO A 99 9.43 -3.69 18.52
N GLY A 100 9.59 -2.59 17.78
CA GLY A 100 10.50 -2.44 16.63
C GLY A 100 10.97 -1.00 16.46
N PHE A 101 11.28 -0.55 15.22
CA PHE A 101 11.68 0.82 14.87
C PHE A 101 13.00 1.27 15.46
N GLN A 102 13.92 0.37 15.71
CA GLN A 102 15.19 0.61 16.38
C GLN A 102 16.24 -0.39 15.93
N CYS A 103 17.34 -0.54 16.67
CA CYS A 103 18.34 -1.55 16.36
C CYS A 103 17.75 -2.97 16.38
N GLU A 104 18.32 -3.82 15.54
CA GLU A 104 17.97 -5.24 15.42
C GLU A 104 19.25 -6.06 15.19
N GLY A 105 19.19 -7.36 15.44
CA GLY A 105 20.32 -8.26 15.19
C GLY A 105 19.89 -9.55 14.51
N LEU A 106 20.85 -10.20 13.82
CA LEU A 106 20.71 -11.57 13.34
C LEU A 106 21.94 -12.36 13.80
N VAL A 107 21.68 -13.46 14.51
CA VAL A 107 22.72 -14.33 15.06
C VAL A 107 23.07 -15.41 14.06
N HIS A 108 24.37 -15.57 13.79
CA HIS A 108 24.95 -16.57 12.91
C HIS A 108 25.90 -17.51 13.66
N ARG A 109 25.98 -18.75 13.23
CA ARG A 109 27.03 -19.68 13.64
C ARG A 109 28.34 -19.38 12.89
N ALA A 110 29.42 -19.97 13.32
CA ALA A 110 30.74 -19.82 12.67
C ALA A 110 30.78 -20.36 11.21
N ASP A 111 29.84 -21.22 10.82
CA ASP A 111 29.65 -21.70 9.45
C ASP A 111 28.79 -20.76 8.58
N GLY A 112 28.30 -19.66 9.14
CA GLY A 112 27.43 -18.69 8.50
C GLY A 112 25.93 -19.01 8.59
N GLY A 113 25.57 -20.17 9.10
CA GLY A 113 24.17 -20.56 9.27
C GLY A 113 23.43 -19.65 10.27
N GLU A 114 22.22 -19.24 9.89
CA GLU A 114 21.37 -18.39 10.72
C GLU A 114 20.83 -19.16 11.94
N VAL A 115 20.83 -18.52 13.08
CA VAL A 115 20.31 -19.08 14.33
C VAL A 115 18.98 -18.46 14.69
N LYS A 116 18.98 -17.14 14.96
CA LYS A 116 17.79 -16.40 15.39
C LYS A 116 18.01 -14.89 15.26
N ALA A 117 16.93 -14.14 15.01
CA ALA A 117 16.98 -12.68 15.09
C ALA A 117 16.80 -12.17 16.53
N LEU A 118 17.34 -10.96 16.76
CA LEU A 118 17.24 -10.21 18.01
C LEU A 118 16.48 -8.91 17.79
N ASN A 119 15.50 -8.65 18.65
CA ASN A 119 14.72 -7.43 18.72
C ASN A 119 14.20 -7.23 20.16
N PRO A 120 13.51 -6.13 20.52
CA PRO A 120 13.12 -5.83 21.89
C PRO A 120 12.37 -6.94 22.63
N TYR A 121 11.58 -7.76 21.92
CA TYR A 121 10.81 -8.86 22.51
C TYR A 121 11.35 -10.26 22.18
N ASN A 122 12.52 -10.32 21.52
CA ASN A 122 13.24 -11.53 21.17
C ASN A 122 14.74 -11.33 21.38
N ASP A 123 15.14 -11.06 22.60
CA ASP A 123 16.54 -10.80 23.00
C ASP A 123 17.29 -12.05 23.52
N TRP A 124 16.75 -13.23 23.27
CA TRP A 124 17.28 -14.50 23.73
C TRP A 124 17.54 -15.50 22.61
N VAL A 125 18.49 -16.38 22.81
CA VAL A 125 18.82 -17.50 21.92
C VAL A 125 18.96 -18.77 22.75
N ARG A 126 18.21 -19.82 22.39
CA ARG A 126 18.31 -21.11 23.06
C ARG A 126 19.67 -21.75 22.81
N VAL A 127 20.39 -22.08 23.86
CA VAL A 127 21.67 -22.80 23.82
C VAL A 127 21.44 -24.30 23.93
N ALA A 128 20.68 -24.71 24.94
CA ALA A 128 20.31 -26.09 25.18
C ALA A 128 19.03 -26.19 26.01
N ASP A 129 18.14 -27.15 25.70
CA ASP A 129 16.99 -27.49 26.55
C ASP A 129 17.42 -28.24 27.79
N ARG A 130 18.52 -28.97 27.71
CA ARG A 130 19.16 -29.69 28.78
C ARG A 130 20.67 -29.69 28.53
N ALA A 131 21.35 -28.73 29.14
CA ALA A 131 22.79 -28.58 28.99
C ALA A 131 23.56 -29.78 29.59
N ASP A 132 24.64 -30.16 28.96
CA ASP A 132 25.60 -31.15 29.50
C ASP A 132 26.62 -30.50 30.43
N GLY A 133 26.85 -29.19 30.29
CA GLY A 133 27.87 -28.40 30.97
C GLY A 133 29.20 -28.47 30.25
N GLY A 134 29.75 -27.32 29.89
CA GLY A 134 30.97 -27.20 29.11
C GLY A 134 30.76 -26.94 27.59
N GLU A 135 29.53 -26.79 27.14
CA GLU A 135 29.25 -26.42 25.75
C GLU A 135 29.88 -25.06 25.43
N ARG A 136 30.58 -25.02 24.32
CA ARG A 136 31.17 -23.78 23.80
C ARG A 136 30.25 -23.09 22.85
N ILE A 137 30.14 -21.80 22.97
CA ILE A 137 29.40 -20.90 22.11
C ILE A 137 30.41 -20.02 21.36
N GLU A 138 30.23 -19.94 20.05
CA GLU A 138 30.87 -18.99 19.17
C GLU A 138 29.85 -18.54 18.14
N TRP A 139 29.32 -17.33 18.32
CA TRP A 139 28.31 -16.74 17.47
C TRP A 139 28.73 -15.37 16.98
N TYR A 140 28.16 -15.00 15.86
CA TYR A 140 28.37 -13.70 15.22
C TYR A 140 27.03 -13.01 15.06
N VAL A 141 26.87 -11.82 15.61
CA VAL A 141 25.63 -11.05 15.58
C VAL A 141 25.78 -9.90 14.59
N GLU A 142 25.04 -9.94 13.49
CA GLU A 142 24.92 -8.83 12.56
C GLU A 142 23.96 -7.80 13.16
N GLY A 143 24.46 -6.75 13.78
CA GLY A 143 23.68 -5.65 14.38
C GLY A 143 23.41 -4.54 13.37
N ALA A 144 22.15 -4.14 13.19
CA ALA A 144 21.74 -2.98 12.41
C ALA A 144 21.38 -1.83 13.34
N SER A 145 21.99 -0.66 13.17
CA SER A 145 21.75 0.53 13.96
C SER A 145 20.74 1.47 13.28
N ASN A 146 19.51 0.99 13.11
CA ASN A 146 18.42 1.79 12.55
C ASN A 146 18.04 2.90 13.55
N PRO A 147 17.91 4.17 13.14
CA PRO A 147 17.49 5.24 14.05
C PRO A 147 16.02 5.09 14.47
N ILE A 148 15.68 5.65 15.63
CA ILE A 148 14.30 5.72 16.12
C ILE A 148 13.64 6.94 15.50
N LEU A 149 12.69 6.72 14.58
CA LEU A 149 12.00 7.77 13.81
C LEU A 149 10.49 7.83 14.10
N VAL A 150 9.97 6.93 14.90
CA VAL A 150 8.51 6.78 15.13
C VAL A 150 7.92 7.83 16.09
N ASP A 151 8.74 8.69 16.66
CA ASP A 151 8.32 9.71 17.63
C ASP A 151 7.66 10.95 17.01
N HIS A 152 7.50 10.97 15.68
CA HIS A 152 6.93 12.06 14.89
C HIS A 152 7.71 13.39 14.97
N SER A 153 8.95 13.37 15.41
CA SER A 153 9.80 14.55 15.40
C SER A 153 10.40 14.82 14.02
N VAL A 154 10.62 16.09 13.71
CA VAL A 154 11.33 16.47 12.49
C VAL A 154 12.80 16.16 12.66
N THR A 155 13.33 15.24 11.85
CA THR A 155 14.71 14.81 11.91
C THR A 155 15.29 14.54 10.53
N TYR A 156 16.60 14.72 10.38
CA TYR A 156 17.35 14.38 9.18
C TYR A 156 18.00 12.99 9.25
N GLU A 157 17.73 12.21 10.30
CA GLU A 157 18.23 10.84 10.44
C GLU A 157 17.54 9.85 9.46
N GLY A 158 16.45 10.26 8.84
CA GLY A 158 15.73 9.48 7.81
C GLY A 158 16.48 9.32 6.46
N ASP A 159 17.69 9.86 6.31
CA ASP A 159 18.58 9.57 5.17
C ASP A 159 20.03 9.45 5.65
N LYS A 160 20.71 8.39 5.17
CA LYS A 160 22.13 8.18 5.48
C LYS A 160 23.03 9.35 5.07
N GLN A 161 22.62 10.13 4.05
CA GLN A 161 23.38 11.30 3.59
C GLN A 161 23.35 12.46 4.58
N THR A 162 22.39 12.49 5.48
CA THR A 162 22.14 13.60 6.42
C THR A 162 22.17 13.20 7.89
N SER A 163 22.20 11.88 8.19
CA SER A 163 22.06 11.35 9.55
C SER A 163 23.28 11.56 10.48
N GLY A 164 24.46 11.87 9.94
CA GLY A 164 25.69 12.00 10.73
C GLY A 164 26.30 10.65 11.18
N ASP A 165 27.39 10.73 11.95
CA ASP A 165 28.20 9.57 12.33
C ASP A 165 28.17 9.28 13.84
N GLN A 166 27.25 9.88 14.60
CA GLN A 166 27.17 9.66 16.05
C GLN A 166 26.60 8.27 16.35
N PRO A 167 27.20 7.52 17.31
CA PRO A 167 26.66 6.23 17.71
C PRO A 167 25.32 6.39 18.40
N LEU A 168 24.35 5.57 18.03
CA LEU A 168 22.96 5.65 18.51
C LEU A 168 22.69 4.77 19.72
N TYR A 169 23.40 3.65 19.85
CA TYR A 169 23.06 2.59 20.78
C TYR A 169 24.19 2.31 21.78
N ARG A 170 23.83 1.68 22.89
CA ARG A 170 24.73 1.22 23.92
C ARG A 170 24.51 -0.25 24.19
N LEU A 171 25.54 -1.08 24.03
CA LEU A 171 25.46 -2.51 24.31
C LEU A 171 25.03 -2.75 25.77
N ALA A 172 23.88 -3.43 25.96
CA ALA A 172 23.23 -3.48 27.28
C ALA A 172 23.51 -4.78 28.03
N ARG A 173 23.44 -5.96 27.34
CA ARG A 173 23.62 -7.26 28.00
C ARG A 173 24.08 -8.32 27.01
N MET A 174 25.06 -9.14 27.44
CA MET A 174 25.55 -10.30 26.67
C MET A 174 25.90 -11.40 27.70
N ASP A 175 24.94 -12.23 28.07
CA ASP A 175 25.06 -13.24 29.12
C ASP A 175 24.59 -14.61 28.65
N LEU A 176 25.20 -15.70 29.18
CA LEU A 176 24.52 -16.98 29.29
C LEU A 176 23.68 -16.97 30.56
N ALA A 177 22.47 -17.53 30.50
CA ALA A 177 21.56 -17.57 31.62
C ALA A 177 20.83 -18.91 31.76
N VAL A 178 20.57 -19.35 32.98
CA VAL A 178 19.67 -20.48 33.25
C VAL A 178 18.23 -20.01 33.08
N PHE A 179 17.51 -20.60 32.17
CA PHE A 179 16.08 -20.32 31.92
C PHE A 179 15.22 -21.23 32.79
N GLU A 180 14.43 -20.65 33.69
CA GLU A 180 13.52 -21.34 34.58
C GLU A 180 12.14 -21.50 33.97
N THR A 181 11.90 -22.64 33.31
CA THR A 181 10.64 -22.92 32.58
C THR A 181 9.41 -22.78 33.49
N GLU A 182 9.44 -23.32 34.70
CA GLU A 182 8.31 -23.23 35.65
C GLU A 182 8.02 -21.76 36.08
N VAL A 183 9.06 -20.94 36.21
CA VAL A 183 8.88 -19.51 36.53
C VAL A 183 8.28 -18.78 35.32
N TRP A 184 8.76 -19.06 34.11
CA TRP A 184 8.19 -18.46 32.89
C TRP A 184 6.73 -18.86 32.70
N GLU A 185 6.39 -20.11 32.88
CA GLU A 185 5.00 -20.59 32.86
C GLU A 185 4.14 -19.91 33.92
N LEU A 186 4.67 -19.70 35.13
CA LEU A 186 3.97 -18.96 36.20
C LEU A 186 3.70 -17.50 35.82
N VAL A 187 4.66 -16.84 35.14
CA VAL A 187 4.46 -15.48 34.60
C VAL A 187 3.26 -15.48 33.65
N GLN A 188 3.23 -16.44 32.69
CA GLN A 188 2.14 -16.53 31.70
C GLN A 188 0.79 -16.83 32.36
N ASP A 189 0.75 -17.74 33.33
CA ASP A 189 -0.46 -18.07 34.09
C ASP A 189 -1.03 -16.84 34.82
N LEU A 190 -0.19 -16.09 35.50
CA LEU A 190 -0.58 -14.89 36.26
C LEU A 190 -1.01 -13.74 35.36
N GLU A 191 -0.28 -13.48 34.26
CA GLU A 191 -0.63 -12.41 33.30
C GLU A 191 -1.98 -12.68 32.63
N VAL A 192 -2.22 -13.88 32.10
CA VAL A 192 -3.48 -14.24 31.44
C VAL A 192 -4.66 -14.11 32.41
N LEU A 193 -4.53 -14.62 33.64
CA LEU A 193 -5.60 -14.54 34.64
C LEU A 193 -5.85 -13.12 35.13
N HIS A 194 -4.80 -12.34 35.33
CA HIS A 194 -4.94 -10.93 35.70
C HIS A 194 -5.62 -10.11 34.59
N ASP A 195 -5.18 -10.27 33.37
CA ASP A 195 -5.78 -9.56 32.23
C ASP A 195 -7.26 -9.92 32.07
N LEU A 196 -7.60 -11.23 32.12
CA LEU A 196 -8.99 -11.68 32.08
C LEU A 196 -9.81 -11.09 33.22
N MET A 197 -9.31 -11.19 34.45
CA MET A 197 -9.97 -10.69 35.65
C MET A 197 -10.34 -9.20 35.50
N THR A 198 -9.46 -8.39 34.94
CA THR A 198 -9.72 -6.95 34.74
C THR A 198 -10.80 -6.65 33.71
N GLN A 199 -11.12 -7.60 32.84
CA GLN A 199 -12.16 -7.45 31.79
C GLN A 199 -13.55 -7.92 32.24
N LEU A 200 -13.64 -8.70 33.33
CA LEU A 200 -14.91 -9.17 33.88
C LEU A 200 -15.58 -8.06 34.72
N ASP A 201 -16.94 -8.08 34.72
CA ASP A 201 -17.71 -7.14 35.54
C ASP A 201 -17.35 -7.30 37.02
N GLU A 202 -17.35 -6.20 37.78
CA GLU A 202 -17.02 -6.21 39.19
C GLU A 202 -18.01 -7.01 40.07
N ARG A 203 -19.19 -7.33 39.52
CA ARG A 203 -20.21 -8.16 40.19
C ARG A 203 -20.13 -9.62 39.76
N ASP A 204 -19.25 -9.98 38.84
CA ASP A 204 -19.07 -11.35 38.37
C ASP A 204 -18.33 -12.18 39.41
N ALA A 205 -18.90 -13.32 39.80
CA ALA A 205 -18.30 -14.25 40.73
C ALA A 205 -16.93 -14.76 40.22
N ARG A 206 -16.81 -15.00 38.94
CA ARG A 206 -15.60 -15.46 38.27
C ARG A 206 -14.39 -14.55 38.52
N ARG A 207 -14.62 -13.24 38.51
CA ARG A 207 -13.59 -12.23 38.83
C ARG A 207 -12.95 -12.50 40.21
N TYR A 208 -13.78 -12.81 41.22
CA TYR A 208 -13.30 -13.07 42.60
C TYR A 208 -12.69 -14.45 42.78
N GLU A 209 -13.14 -15.45 42.02
CA GLU A 209 -12.51 -16.77 42.00
C GLU A 209 -11.07 -16.65 41.48
N ILE A 210 -10.87 -15.94 40.39
CA ILE A 210 -9.53 -15.66 39.82
C ILE A 210 -8.67 -14.87 40.83
N LEU A 211 -9.23 -13.83 41.44
CA LEU A 211 -8.51 -13.01 42.44
C LEU A 211 -8.00 -13.86 43.62
N ARG A 212 -8.81 -14.74 44.17
CA ARG A 212 -8.44 -15.65 45.25
C ARG A 212 -7.39 -16.67 44.81
N ALA A 213 -7.50 -17.20 43.60
CA ALA A 213 -6.50 -18.13 43.08
C ALA A 213 -5.14 -17.44 42.92
N ILE A 214 -5.14 -16.21 42.40
CA ILE A 214 -3.91 -15.39 42.32
C ILE A 214 -3.31 -15.12 43.70
N ASP A 215 -4.12 -14.69 44.66
CA ASP A 215 -3.63 -14.43 46.03
C ASP A 215 -3.02 -15.69 46.69
N SER A 216 -3.72 -16.84 46.54
CA SER A 216 -3.20 -18.13 47.00
C SER A 216 -1.90 -18.56 46.28
N ALA A 217 -1.77 -18.26 45.01
CA ALA A 217 -0.54 -18.53 44.25
C ALA A 217 0.62 -17.66 44.78
N LEU A 218 0.35 -16.37 45.03
CA LEU A 218 1.34 -15.45 45.59
C LEU A 218 1.78 -15.83 47.01
N ASP A 219 0.87 -16.45 47.81
CA ASP A 219 1.21 -16.99 49.13
C ASP A 219 2.11 -18.23 49.04
N ALA A 220 2.02 -18.99 47.97
CA ALA A 220 2.86 -20.17 47.75
C ALA A 220 4.27 -19.85 47.22
N VAL A 221 4.51 -18.61 46.73
CA VAL A 221 5.84 -18.18 46.23
C VAL A 221 6.75 -17.81 47.44
N ASP A 222 7.88 -18.49 47.55
CA ASP A 222 8.99 -17.95 48.38
C ASP A 222 9.73 -16.87 47.60
N LEU A 223 9.65 -15.63 48.07
CA LEU A 223 10.26 -14.48 47.38
C LEU A 223 11.80 -14.53 47.35
N CYS A 224 12.42 -15.42 48.15
CA CYS A 224 13.86 -15.67 48.16
C CYS A 224 14.25 -16.90 47.33
N ASP A 225 13.29 -17.77 46.99
CA ASP A 225 13.48 -18.96 46.14
C ASP A 225 12.28 -19.14 45.19
N VAL A 226 12.12 -18.20 44.28
CA VAL A 226 11.04 -18.26 43.29
C VAL A 226 11.13 -19.52 42.44
N PRO A 227 12.28 -19.95 41.90
CA PRO A 227 12.40 -21.16 41.12
C PRO A 227 11.98 -22.43 41.86
N GLY A 228 12.34 -22.56 43.13
CA GLY A 228 12.00 -23.71 43.95
C GLY A 228 10.51 -23.83 44.32
N THR A 229 9.75 -22.73 44.22
CA THR A 229 8.34 -22.68 44.63
C THR A 229 7.36 -22.33 43.49
N ALA A 230 7.85 -22.07 42.30
CA ALA A 230 6.99 -21.71 41.13
C ALA A 230 5.96 -22.81 40.79
N ALA A 231 6.35 -24.09 40.85
CA ALA A 231 5.44 -25.21 40.59
C ALA A 231 4.28 -25.29 41.60
N ASP A 232 4.55 -25.03 42.89
CA ASP A 232 3.52 -24.99 43.96
C ASP A 232 2.56 -23.81 43.74
N ALA A 233 3.07 -22.65 43.35
CA ALA A 233 2.27 -21.49 42.99
C ALA A 233 1.37 -21.75 41.78
N ARG A 234 1.90 -22.36 40.72
CA ARG A 234 1.12 -22.78 39.53
C ARG A 234 0.01 -23.75 39.90
N ALA A 235 0.28 -24.70 40.79
CA ALA A 235 -0.72 -25.68 41.24
C ALA A 235 -1.97 -25.00 41.88
N ARG A 236 -1.83 -23.78 42.45
CA ARG A 236 -2.97 -23.00 42.98
C ARG A 236 -3.85 -22.41 41.86
N LEU A 237 -3.30 -22.21 40.66
CA LEU A 237 -4.00 -21.62 39.53
C LEU A 237 -4.72 -22.64 38.64
N VAL A 238 -4.39 -23.92 38.73
CA VAL A 238 -4.91 -24.98 37.85
C VAL A 238 -6.43 -25.00 37.77
N VAL A 239 -7.14 -24.83 38.89
CA VAL A 239 -8.62 -24.92 38.92
C VAL A 239 -9.25 -23.81 38.10
N VAL A 240 -8.73 -22.58 38.21
CA VAL A 240 -9.28 -21.45 37.43
C VAL A 240 -8.83 -21.47 36.00
N LEU A 241 -7.65 -21.99 35.68
CA LEU A 241 -7.17 -22.15 34.29
C LEU A 241 -7.85 -23.27 33.53
N ALA A 242 -8.30 -24.32 34.21
CA ALA A 242 -8.97 -25.49 33.62
C ALA A 242 -10.50 -25.31 33.44
N ALA A 243 -11.09 -24.25 33.97
CA ALA A 243 -12.53 -23.98 33.84
C ALA A 243 -12.86 -23.62 32.39
N PRO A 244 -13.79 -24.37 31.70
CA PRO A 244 -14.03 -24.22 30.27
C PRO A 244 -14.88 -22.98 29.96
N ALA A 245 -14.63 -22.34 28.83
CA ALA A 245 -15.42 -21.26 28.31
C ALA A 245 -16.88 -21.65 28.07
N SER A 246 -17.82 -20.70 28.20
CA SER A 246 -19.23 -20.95 27.93
C SER A 246 -19.44 -21.44 26.48
N ALA A 247 -20.55 -22.19 26.25
CA ALA A 247 -20.88 -22.69 24.91
C ALA A 247 -21.08 -21.56 23.88
N SER A 248 -21.55 -20.41 24.33
CA SER A 248 -21.79 -19.19 23.53
C SER A 248 -20.60 -18.22 23.48
N ALA A 249 -19.45 -18.60 24.02
CA ALA A 249 -18.25 -17.75 23.95
C ALA A 249 -17.89 -17.47 22.50
N HIS A 250 -17.56 -16.19 22.22
CA HIS A 250 -17.05 -15.78 20.90
C HIS A 250 -15.78 -16.57 20.54
N ARG A 251 -15.63 -16.94 19.29
CA ARG A 251 -14.49 -17.72 18.81
C ARG A 251 -13.54 -16.81 18.04
N ILE A 252 -12.28 -16.80 18.42
CA ILE A 252 -11.23 -16.04 17.76
C ILE A 252 -10.29 -17.01 17.06
N SER A 253 -10.28 -16.94 15.73
CA SER A 253 -9.30 -17.61 14.89
C SER A 253 -8.03 -16.76 14.90
N ALA A 254 -7.04 -17.15 15.70
CA ALA A 254 -5.77 -16.45 15.78
C ALA A 254 -4.81 -16.94 14.69
N ILE A 255 -4.13 -16.01 14.04
CA ILE A 255 -3.10 -16.33 13.04
C ILE A 255 -1.85 -15.53 13.31
N GLY A 256 -0.71 -16.19 13.44
CA GLY A 256 0.57 -15.50 13.53
C GLY A 256 0.83 -14.66 12.29
N HIS A 257 1.19 -13.41 12.48
CA HIS A 257 1.44 -12.47 11.39
C HIS A 257 2.52 -11.47 11.80
N ALA A 258 3.29 -11.04 10.83
CA ALA A 258 4.14 -9.86 10.92
C ALA A 258 3.85 -9.01 9.70
N HIS A 259 3.10 -7.92 9.89
CA HIS A 259 3.05 -6.90 8.88
C HIS A 259 4.44 -6.26 8.79
N ILE A 260 5.11 -6.40 7.64
CA ILE A 260 6.43 -5.83 7.42
C ILE A 260 6.32 -4.85 6.28
N ASP A 261 6.53 -3.57 6.57
CA ASP A 261 6.56 -2.55 5.54
C ASP A 261 7.73 -2.78 4.60
N SER A 262 7.45 -2.89 3.29
CA SER A 262 8.49 -3.07 2.28
C SER A 262 9.43 -1.86 2.17
N ALA A 263 8.96 -0.69 2.61
CA ALA A 263 9.74 0.50 2.97
C ALA A 263 8.82 1.43 3.76
N TRP A 264 9.33 2.15 4.74
CA TRP A 264 8.59 3.15 5.52
C TRP A 264 9.54 4.07 6.29
N LEU A 265 9.78 3.80 7.59
CA LEU A 265 10.81 4.45 8.41
C LEU A 265 12.18 3.79 8.23
N TRP A 266 12.34 3.01 7.17
CA TRP A 266 13.59 2.37 6.73
C TRP A 266 13.55 2.15 5.20
N PRO A 267 14.73 2.12 4.55
CA PRO A 267 14.85 1.93 3.11
C PRO A 267 14.66 0.45 2.71
N LEU A 268 14.40 0.21 1.42
CA LEU A 268 14.24 -1.12 0.84
C LEU A 268 15.37 -2.10 1.21
N ARG A 269 16.61 -1.64 1.23
CA ARG A 269 17.75 -2.48 1.62
C ARG A 269 17.63 -3.05 3.03
N GLU A 270 17.03 -2.28 3.96
CA GLU A 270 16.83 -2.75 5.32
C GLU A 270 15.67 -3.73 5.42
N THR A 271 14.65 -3.59 4.58
CA THR A 271 13.55 -4.57 4.53
C THR A 271 14.04 -5.95 4.13
N VAL A 272 14.97 -6.06 3.18
CA VAL A 272 15.62 -7.33 2.81
C VAL A 272 16.21 -8.04 4.03
N ARG A 273 16.81 -7.27 4.97
CA ARG A 273 17.36 -7.80 6.23
C ARG A 273 16.27 -8.11 7.26
N LYS A 274 15.24 -7.22 7.39
CA LYS A 274 14.11 -7.40 8.31
C LYS A 274 13.32 -8.67 8.00
N VAL A 275 12.99 -8.94 6.74
CA VAL A 275 12.23 -10.13 6.37
C VAL A 275 13.01 -11.42 6.70
N SER A 276 14.34 -11.40 6.54
CA SER A 276 15.21 -12.52 6.91
C SER A 276 15.20 -12.74 8.43
N ARG A 277 15.30 -11.66 9.23
CA ARG A 277 15.24 -11.70 10.71
C ARG A 277 13.91 -12.27 11.20
N THR A 278 12.79 -11.70 10.73
CA THR A 278 11.46 -12.17 11.12
C THR A 278 11.24 -13.63 10.73
N THR A 279 11.57 -14.00 9.49
CA THR A 279 11.42 -15.38 9.01
C THR A 279 12.24 -16.37 9.83
N SER A 280 13.48 -16.02 10.18
CA SER A 280 14.33 -16.85 11.05
C SER A 280 13.67 -17.12 12.41
N ASN A 281 13.07 -16.10 13.03
CA ASN A 281 12.34 -16.25 14.29
C ASN A 281 11.12 -17.14 14.15
N MET A 282 10.35 -16.95 13.08
CA MET A 282 9.12 -17.73 12.85
C MET A 282 9.43 -19.22 12.64
N LEU A 283 10.48 -19.54 11.91
CA LEU A 283 10.91 -20.92 11.72
C LEU A 283 11.35 -21.56 13.06
N GLY A 284 12.07 -20.81 13.89
CA GLY A 284 12.44 -21.27 15.25
C GLY A 284 11.21 -21.57 16.13
N LEU A 285 10.22 -20.66 16.13
CA LEU A 285 8.98 -20.88 16.87
C LEU A 285 8.16 -22.06 16.34
N MET A 286 8.17 -22.32 15.02
CA MET A 286 7.51 -23.50 14.43
C MET A 286 8.17 -24.83 14.82
N GLU A 287 9.45 -24.81 15.13
CA GLU A 287 10.16 -26.01 15.61
C GLU A 287 9.77 -26.34 17.05
N GLU A 288 9.57 -25.29 17.89
CA GLU A 288 9.19 -25.44 19.30
C GLU A 288 7.67 -25.61 19.49
N HIS A 289 6.84 -25.10 18.58
CA HIS A 289 5.37 -25.04 18.66
C HIS A 289 4.71 -25.65 17.42
N PRO A 290 4.44 -26.97 17.40
CA PRO A 290 3.82 -27.62 16.24
C PRO A 290 2.44 -27.07 15.85
N GLU A 291 1.71 -26.48 16.78
CA GLU A 291 0.41 -25.84 16.58
C GLU A 291 0.51 -24.44 15.94
N PHE A 292 1.70 -23.86 15.89
CA PHE A 292 1.87 -22.50 15.41
C PHE A 292 1.75 -22.42 13.89
N VAL A 293 0.90 -21.49 13.43
CA VAL A 293 0.71 -21.15 12.02
C VAL A 293 1.01 -19.66 11.83
N PHE A 294 1.83 -19.36 10.83
CA PHE A 294 2.24 -18.00 10.49
C PHE A 294 1.84 -17.66 9.05
N ALA A 295 1.14 -16.54 8.87
CA ALA A 295 0.76 -16.01 7.58
C ALA A 295 1.76 -14.95 7.11
N MET A 296 2.19 -15.03 5.85
CA MET A 296 3.03 -14.02 5.20
C MET A 296 2.41 -13.63 3.86
N SER A 297 2.13 -12.35 3.69
CA SER A 297 1.74 -11.71 2.44
C SER A 297 2.99 -11.29 1.64
N GLN A 298 2.82 -10.61 0.52
CA GLN A 298 3.87 -9.97 -0.27
C GLN A 298 4.90 -10.95 -0.88
N ALA A 299 4.63 -11.38 -2.09
CA ALA A 299 5.53 -12.26 -2.85
C ALA A 299 6.95 -11.68 -2.99
N GLN A 300 7.10 -10.36 -3.11
CA GLN A 300 8.37 -9.66 -3.17
C GLN A 300 9.27 -9.96 -1.96
N GLN A 301 8.70 -10.05 -0.77
CA GLN A 301 9.49 -10.32 0.45
C GLN A 301 10.05 -11.75 0.45
N LEU A 302 9.27 -12.71 -0.03
CA LEU A 302 9.73 -14.09 -0.20
C LEU A 302 10.74 -14.22 -1.36
N ASP A 303 10.60 -13.42 -2.41
CA ASP A 303 11.58 -13.34 -3.50
C ASP A 303 12.93 -12.77 -3.01
N TRP A 304 12.92 -11.80 -2.10
CA TRP A 304 14.15 -11.35 -1.44
C TRP A 304 14.80 -12.44 -0.60
N ILE A 305 14.03 -13.22 0.17
CA ILE A 305 14.59 -14.35 0.92
C ILE A 305 15.19 -15.37 -0.04
N LYS A 306 14.49 -15.71 -1.12
CA LYS A 306 15.00 -16.61 -2.18
C LYS A 306 16.33 -16.13 -2.75
N THR A 307 16.43 -14.84 -3.03
CA THR A 307 17.59 -14.25 -3.69
C THR A 307 18.80 -14.09 -2.75
N TYR A 308 18.56 -13.61 -1.54
CA TYR A 308 19.63 -13.19 -0.63
C TYR A 308 19.91 -14.19 0.50
N ARG A 309 18.99 -15.13 0.77
CA ARG A 309 19.07 -16.15 1.83
C ARG A 309 18.52 -17.50 1.36
N PRO A 310 19.12 -18.14 0.35
CA PRO A 310 18.54 -19.32 -0.29
C PRO A 310 18.37 -20.52 0.67
N GLU A 311 19.24 -20.69 1.67
CA GLU A 311 19.08 -21.74 2.68
C GLU A 311 17.87 -21.50 3.58
N LEU A 312 17.62 -20.25 3.96
CA LEU A 312 16.41 -19.87 4.71
C LEU A 312 15.17 -20.10 3.87
N PHE A 313 15.22 -19.81 2.56
CA PHE A 313 14.10 -20.06 1.65
C PHE A 313 13.72 -21.53 1.54
N GLU A 314 14.70 -22.44 1.51
CA GLU A 314 14.43 -23.88 1.49
C GLU A 314 13.78 -24.35 2.81
N ARG A 315 14.15 -23.79 3.95
CA ARG A 315 13.46 -24.02 5.24
C ARG A 315 12.02 -23.51 5.20
N VAL A 316 11.78 -22.34 4.60
CA VAL A 316 10.43 -21.78 4.39
C VAL A 316 9.59 -22.73 3.54
N LYS A 317 10.11 -23.22 2.40
CA LYS A 317 9.43 -24.21 1.53
C LYS A 317 8.98 -25.45 2.30
N LYS A 318 9.85 -25.96 3.16
CA LYS A 318 9.51 -27.10 4.01
C LYS A 318 8.34 -26.80 4.95
N LYS A 319 8.39 -25.65 5.63
CA LYS A 319 7.32 -25.23 6.56
C LYS A 319 6.02 -24.87 5.85
N ILE A 320 6.08 -24.45 4.59
CA ILE A 320 4.89 -24.28 3.74
C ILE A 320 4.27 -25.65 3.42
N ALA A 321 5.09 -26.63 3.06
CA ALA A 321 4.62 -28.00 2.80
C ALA A 321 4.03 -28.65 4.06
N ASP A 322 4.58 -28.36 5.25
CA ASP A 322 4.06 -28.82 6.55
C ASP A 322 2.77 -28.08 6.96
N GLY A 323 2.40 -26.97 6.28
CA GLY A 323 1.20 -26.17 6.55
C GLY A 323 1.32 -25.19 7.72
N GLN A 324 2.52 -25.00 8.29
CA GLN A 324 2.77 -24.04 9.36
C GLN A 324 3.08 -22.63 8.84
N PHE A 325 3.77 -22.51 7.71
CA PHE A 325 4.02 -21.23 7.05
C PHE A 325 3.03 -21.08 5.88
N VAL A 326 2.21 -20.05 5.88
CA VAL A 326 1.06 -19.90 4.96
C VAL A 326 1.21 -18.64 4.12
N PRO A 327 1.50 -18.74 2.82
CA PRO A 327 1.37 -17.62 1.90
C PRO A 327 -0.08 -17.13 1.85
N VAL A 328 -0.30 -15.81 1.97
CA VAL A 328 -1.62 -15.17 1.92
C VAL A 328 -1.61 -13.98 0.95
N GLY A 329 -2.76 -13.39 0.67
CA GLY A 329 -2.92 -12.17 -0.13
C GLY A 329 -2.87 -12.40 -1.62
N GLY A 330 -1.73 -12.79 -2.15
CA GLY A 330 -1.56 -13.06 -3.58
C GLY A 330 -1.13 -11.86 -4.42
N MET A 331 -0.80 -10.72 -3.82
CA MET A 331 -0.21 -9.57 -4.49
C MET A 331 1.32 -9.62 -4.44
N TRP A 332 1.96 -8.88 -5.36
CA TRP A 332 3.42 -8.73 -5.36
C TRP A 332 3.91 -8.03 -4.09
N VAL A 333 3.26 -6.92 -3.74
CA VAL A 333 3.37 -6.24 -2.44
C VAL A 333 1.97 -5.92 -1.91
N GLU A 334 1.85 -5.56 -0.62
CA GLU A 334 0.64 -4.92 -0.08
C GLU A 334 0.56 -3.48 -0.61
N SER A 335 0.02 -3.33 -1.82
CA SER A 335 0.03 -2.05 -2.53
C SER A 335 -0.95 -1.04 -1.93
N ASP A 336 -0.74 0.25 -2.22
CA ASP A 336 -1.83 1.22 -2.24
C ASP A 336 -2.94 0.71 -3.17
N THR A 337 -4.19 0.96 -2.84
CA THR A 337 -5.34 0.48 -3.60
C THR A 337 -6.23 1.61 -4.12
N ASN A 338 -5.91 2.86 -3.83
CA ASN A 338 -6.60 4.03 -4.35
C ASN A 338 -5.92 4.58 -5.62
N MET A 339 -4.60 4.77 -5.59
CA MET A 339 -3.85 5.47 -6.64
C MET A 339 -3.27 4.57 -7.72
N VAL A 340 -3.10 3.28 -7.43
CA VAL A 340 -2.60 2.28 -8.40
C VAL A 340 -3.57 2.14 -9.56
N GLY A 341 -3.07 2.15 -10.80
CA GLY A 341 -3.88 1.99 -12.01
C GLY A 341 -4.51 0.59 -12.13
N GLY A 342 -5.56 0.46 -12.95
CA GLY A 342 -6.31 -0.80 -13.10
C GLY A 342 -5.44 -1.96 -13.55
N GLU A 343 -4.65 -1.77 -14.61
CA GLU A 343 -3.74 -2.82 -15.11
C GLU A 343 -2.65 -3.15 -14.09
N ALA A 344 -2.06 -2.15 -13.41
CA ALA A 344 -1.06 -2.39 -12.39
C ALA A 344 -1.63 -3.20 -11.22
N MET A 345 -2.88 -2.93 -10.79
CA MET A 345 -3.57 -3.73 -9.79
C MET A 345 -3.75 -5.20 -10.24
N ALA A 346 -4.10 -5.43 -11.50
CA ALA A 346 -4.18 -6.77 -12.07
C ALA A 346 -2.80 -7.46 -12.06
N ARG A 347 -1.71 -6.71 -12.34
CA ARG A 347 -0.33 -7.25 -12.33
C ARG A 347 0.19 -7.53 -10.92
N GLN A 348 -0.26 -6.79 -9.91
CA GLN A 348 0.02 -7.15 -8.50
C GLN A 348 -0.41 -8.61 -8.23
N PHE A 349 -1.63 -8.98 -8.63
CA PHE A 349 -2.13 -10.36 -8.48
C PHE A 349 -1.45 -11.34 -9.43
N LEU A 350 -1.22 -10.96 -10.69
CA LEU A 350 -0.59 -11.84 -11.66
C LEU A 350 0.79 -12.28 -11.19
N TYR A 351 1.68 -11.34 -10.86
CA TYR A 351 3.05 -11.68 -10.45
C TYR A 351 3.12 -12.26 -9.04
N GLY A 352 2.28 -11.79 -8.11
CA GLY A 352 2.26 -12.32 -6.76
C GLY A 352 1.78 -13.78 -6.72
N LYS A 353 0.62 -14.07 -7.32
CA LYS A 353 0.10 -15.45 -7.37
C LYS A 353 0.97 -16.37 -8.21
N LYS A 354 1.50 -15.87 -9.34
CA LYS A 354 2.43 -16.64 -10.16
C LYS A 354 3.65 -17.07 -9.35
N PHE A 355 4.25 -16.20 -8.56
CA PHE A 355 5.35 -16.53 -7.67
C PHE A 355 4.96 -17.64 -6.67
N PHE A 356 3.81 -17.53 -6.01
CA PHE A 356 3.36 -18.55 -5.05
C PHE A 356 3.05 -19.91 -5.71
N MET A 357 2.48 -19.90 -6.90
CA MET A 357 2.22 -21.11 -7.66
C MET A 357 3.52 -21.75 -8.17
N ASP A 358 4.43 -20.97 -8.69
CA ASP A 358 5.69 -21.48 -9.27
C ASP A 358 6.64 -22.03 -8.17
N GLU A 359 6.72 -21.35 -7.01
CA GLU A 359 7.65 -21.72 -5.95
C GLU A 359 7.08 -22.76 -4.96
N PHE A 360 5.77 -22.72 -4.70
CA PHE A 360 5.15 -23.50 -3.65
C PHE A 360 3.97 -24.37 -4.10
N GLY A 361 3.51 -24.24 -5.35
CA GLY A 361 2.31 -24.92 -5.84
C GLY A 361 1.00 -24.44 -5.19
N ILE A 362 0.98 -23.24 -4.61
CA ILE A 362 -0.16 -22.69 -3.86
C ILE A 362 -0.80 -21.56 -4.63
N GLU A 363 -2.11 -21.63 -4.83
CA GLU A 363 -2.94 -20.50 -5.25
C GLU A 363 -3.70 -19.93 -4.03
N THR A 364 -3.36 -18.70 -3.63
CA THR A 364 -4.02 -18.01 -2.51
C THR A 364 -5.47 -17.69 -2.81
N LYS A 365 -6.36 -17.89 -1.81
CA LYS A 365 -7.82 -17.67 -1.94
C LYS A 365 -8.31 -16.38 -1.30
N ASN A 366 -7.50 -15.75 -0.47
CA ASN A 366 -7.81 -14.51 0.22
C ASN A 366 -6.95 -13.36 -0.30
N VAL A 367 -7.48 -12.14 -0.22
CA VAL A 367 -6.71 -10.90 -0.32
C VAL A 367 -6.45 -10.41 1.08
N TRP A 368 -5.22 -10.03 1.36
CA TRP A 368 -4.72 -9.68 2.70
C TRP A 368 -4.02 -8.33 2.66
N LEU A 369 -4.73 -7.28 3.05
CA LEU A 369 -4.25 -5.89 3.02
C LEU A 369 -4.58 -5.22 4.37
N PRO A 370 -3.83 -5.52 5.44
CA PRO A 370 -4.19 -5.04 6.78
C PRO A 370 -4.05 -3.54 6.93
N ASP A 371 -3.14 -2.89 6.20
CA ASP A 371 -2.73 -1.51 6.46
C ASP A 371 -2.87 -0.52 5.28
N SER A 372 -3.38 -0.90 4.12
CA SER A 372 -3.60 0.04 3.00
C SER A 372 -4.65 1.12 3.35
N PHE A 373 -4.49 2.33 2.81
CA PHE A 373 -5.18 3.54 3.27
C PHE A 373 -6.53 3.79 2.57
N GLY A 374 -7.42 2.80 2.61
CA GLY A 374 -8.70 2.78 1.92
C GLY A 374 -8.65 1.95 0.63
N TYR A 375 -9.83 1.57 0.12
CA TYR A 375 -9.94 0.57 -0.95
C TYR A 375 -10.94 1.00 -2.00
N THR A 376 -10.50 0.97 -3.25
CA THR A 376 -11.33 1.31 -4.41
C THR A 376 -12.55 0.40 -4.57
N ALA A 377 -13.65 0.96 -5.03
CA ALA A 377 -14.85 0.19 -5.36
C ALA A 377 -14.69 -0.75 -6.58
N ALA A 378 -13.59 -0.68 -7.31
CA ALA A 378 -13.27 -1.64 -8.37
C ALA A 378 -12.70 -2.96 -7.84
N MET A 379 -12.20 -2.98 -6.59
CA MET A 379 -11.49 -4.13 -6.00
C MET A 379 -12.30 -5.43 -5.99
N PRO A 380 -13.59 -5.49 -5.66
CA PRO A 380 -14.34 -6.75 -5.63
C PRO A 380 -14.28 -7.54 -6.94
N GLN A 381 -14.40 -6.88 -8.08
CA GLN A 381 -14.29 -7.52 -9.39
C GLN A 381 -12.87 -8.03 -9.65
N ILE A 382 -11.86 -7.22 -9.34
CA ILE A 382 -10.44 -7.59 -9.50
C ILE A 382 -10.12 -8.82 -8.64
N VAL A 383 -10.56 -8.84 -7.39
CA VAL A 383 -10.41 -9.97 -6.47
C VAL A 383 -11.00 -11.25 -7.06
N LYS A 384 -12.24 -11.19 -7.56
CA LYS A 384 -12.88 -12.37 -8.15
C LYS A 384 -12.20 -12.84 -9.44
N LEU A 385 -11.85 -11.92 -10.31
CA LEU A 385 -11.15 -12.23 -11.56
C LEU A 385 -9.70 -12.69 -11.36
N SER A 386 -9.10 -12.43 -10.17
CA SER A 386 -7.80 -13.01 -9.79
C SER A 386 -7.91 -14.45 -9.26
N GLY A 387 -9.12 -15.02 -9.15
CA GLY A 387 -9.37 -16.34 -8.55
C GLY A 387 -9.42 -16.31 -7.02
N SER A 388 -9.42 -15.14 -6.39
CA SER A 388 -9.59 -14.99 -4.93
C SER A 388 -11.08 -14.96 -4.56
N GLN A 389 -11.39 -15.38 -3.33
CA GLN A 389 -12.76 -15.52 -2.85
C GLN A 389 -13.08 -14.59 -1.71
N TRP A 390 -12.08 -14.22 -0.89
CA TRP A 390 -12.22 -13.49 0.35
C TRP A 390 -11.30 -12.28 0.42
N PHE A 391 -11.71 -11.29 1.23
CA PHE A 391 -10.97 -10.06 1.44
C PHE A 391 -10.81 -9.77 2.93
N LEU A 392 -9.61 -9.39 3.36
CA LEU A 392 -9.30 -8.99 4.72
C LEU A 392 -8.60 -7.64 4.74
N THR A 393 -9.09 -6.75 5.58
CA THR A 393 -8.39 -5.55 6.03
C THR A 393 -8.77 -5.20 7.47
N GLN A 394 -7.93 -4.39 8.12
CA GLN A 394 -8.19 -3.88 9.45
C GLN A 394 -8.19 -2.33 9.48
N LYS A 395 -7.51 -1.68 8.52
CA LYS A 395 -7.24 -0.23 8.55
C LYS A 395 -8.48 0.66 8.68
N ILE A 396 -9.62 0.24 8.16
CA ILE A 396 -10.88 1.03 8.21
C ILE A 396 -11.34 1.29 9.66
N SER A 397 -10.91 0.50 10.65
CA SER A 397 -11.19 0.76 12.07
C SER A 397 -10.54 2.05 12.60
N TRP A 398 -9.57 2.62 11.87
CA TRP A 398 -8.88 3.87 12.20
C TRP A 398 -9.67 5.12 11.77
N SER A 399 -10.79 4.96 11.07
CA SER A 399 -11.65 6.09 10.66
C SER A 399 -12.01 6.99 11.84
N GLN A 400 -11.79 8.31 11.66
CA GLN A 400 -11.86 9.29 12.76
C GLN A 400 -13.29 9.67 13.17
N VAL A 401 -14.23 9.67 12.23
CA VAL A 401 -15.59 10.21 12.45
C VAL A 401 -16.63 9.10 12.51
N ASN A 402 -16.68 8.24 11.48
CA ASN A 402 -17.70 7.20 11.38
C ASN A 402 -17.09 5.83 11.70
N LYS A 403 -17.72 5.14 12.65
CA LYS A 403 -17.41 3.73 12.90
C LYS A 403 -18.06 2.88 11.82
N PHE A 404 -17.26 2.03 11.13
CA PHE A 404 -17.78 1.13 10.12
C PHE A 404 -18.78 0.14 10.75
N PRO A 405 -19.97 -0.06 10.14
CA PRO A 405 -21.07 -0.76 10.82
C PRO A 405 -20.95 -2.29 10.81
N HIS A 406 -19.99 -2.88 10.11
CA HIS A 406 -19.87 -4.32 9.92
C HIS A 406 -18.42 -4.79 10.12
N HIS A 407 -18.25 -6.04 10.60
CA HIS A 407 -16.96 -6.74 10.62
C HIS A 407 -16.95 -7.91 9.62
N THR A 408 -18.12 -8.54 9.37
CA THR A 408 -18.26 -9.64 8.41
C THR A 408 -19.42 -9.33 7.48
N PHE A 409 -19.14 -9.13 6.18
CA PHE A 409 -20.13 -8.64 5.23
C PHE A 409 -19.75 -8.98 3.77
N TRP A 410 -20.71 -8.79 2.86
CA TRP A 410 -20.45 -8.78 1.43
C TRP A 410 -20.07 -7.37 0.98
N TRP A 411 -18.89 -7.21 0.40
CA TRP A 411 -18.48 -5.99 -0.24
C TRP A 411 -18.80 -6.02 -1.73
N GLU A 412 -19.62 -5.06 -2.20
CA GLU A 412 -20.09 -4.94 -3.58
C GLU A 412 -19.35 -3.84 -4.33
N GLY A 413 -18.74 -4.19 -5.46
CA GLY A 413 -18.00 -3.27 -6.34
C GLY A 413 -18.90 -2.48 -7.30
N ILE A 414 -18.25 -1.62 -8.12
CA ILE A 414 -18.92 -0.76 -9.12
C ILE A 414 -19.69 -1.55 -10.18
N ASP A 415 -19.30 -2.78 -10.47
CA ASP A 415 -19.93 -3.66 -11.46
C ASP A 415 -21.00 -4.60 -10.84
N GLY A 416 -21.21 -4.53 -9.53
CA GLY A 416 -22.11 -5.39 -8.76
C GLY A 416 -21.49 -6.71 -8.30
N THR A 417 -20.21 -6.98 -8.59
CA THR A 417 -19.49 -8.15 -8.06
C THR A 417 -19.34 -8.04 -6.55
N ARG A 418 -19.54 -9.16 -5.83
CA ARG A 418 -19.43 -9.23 -4.37
C ARG A 418 -18.28 -10.13 -3.93
N VAL A 419 -17.58 -9.70 -2.89
CA VAL A 419 -16.56 -10.48 -2.19
C VAL A 419 -16.88 -10.55 -0.71
N PHE A 420 -16.76 -11.75 -0.11
CA PHE A 420 -16.95 -11.93 1.32
C PHE A 420 -15.77 -11.35 2.08
N THR A 421 -16.05 -10.41 2.97
CA THR A 421 -15.05 -9.52 3.57
C THR A 421 -15.10 -9.63 5.09
N HIS A 422 -13.92 -9.58 5.72
CA HIS A 422 -13.80 -9.54 7.16
C HIS A 422 -12.84 -8.44 7.63
N PHE A 423 -13.30 -7.67 8.62
CA PHE A 423 -12.48 -6.72 9.38
C PHE A 423 -12.27 -7.27 10.78
N PRO A 424 -11.04 -7.59 11.19
CA PRO A 424 -10.76 -8.06 12.55
C PRO A 424 -11.27 -7.11 13.62
N PRO A 425 -12.24 -7.51 14.48
CA PRO A 425 -12.84 -6.62 15.48
C PRO A 425 -11.93 -6.32 16.66
N VAL A 426 -10.72 -6.88 16.67
CA VAL A 426 -9.65 -6.52 17.61
C VAL A 426 -9.07 -5.13 17.32
N ASP A 427 -9.39 -4.54 16.17
CA ASP A 427 -8.98 -3.22 15.68
C ASP A 427 -7.45 -3.04 15.60
N THR A 428 -6.72 -4.13 15.42
CA THR A 428 -5.28 -4.15 15.18
C THR A 428 -4.88 -5.39 14.38
N TYR A 429 -3.82 -5.27 13.58
CA TYR A 429 -3.14 -6.41 12.95
C TYR A 429 -1.94 -6.89 13.78
N ASN A 430 -1.68 -6.25 14.93
CA ASN A 430 -0.58 -6.51 15.86
C ASN A 430 -1.11 -6.98 17.22
N SER A 431 -2.08 -7.90 17.26
CA SER A 431 -2.65 -8.34 18.52
C SER A 431 -1.59 -9.01 19.41
N ASP A 432 -1.58 -8.66 20.70
CA ASP A 432 -0.76 -9.32 21.71
C ASP A 432 -1.45 -10.54 22.33
N LEU A 433 -2.70 -10.84 21.94
CA LEU A 433 -3.59 -11.84 22.51
C LEU A 433 -3.82 -11.66 24.02
N GLY A 434 -3.70 -10.45 24.54
CA GLY A 434 -4.01 -10.12 25.93
C GLY A 434 -5.52 -10.11 26.19
N GLY A 435 -5.91 -10.28 27.44
CA GLY A 435 -7.32 -10.34 27.85
C GLY A 435 -8.12 -9.10 27.44
N ALA A 436 -7.52 -7.91 27.48
CA ALA A 436 -8.17 -6.67 27.07
C ALA A 436 -8.52 -6.66 25.57
N GLN A 437 -7.60 -7.07 24.71
CA GLN A 437 -7.82 -7.10 23.28
C GLN A 437 -8.84 -8.17 22.87
N LEU A 438 -8.77 -9.36 23.47
CA LEU A 438 -9.73 -10.43 23.18
C LEU A 438 -11.15 -10.06 23.64
N ALA A 439 -11.28 -9.46 24.83
CA ALA A 439 -12.55 -8.97 25.33
C ALA A 439 -13.10 -7.80 24.46
N HIS A 440 -12.20 -6.91 23.99
CA HIS A 440 -12.56 -5.87 23.03
C HIS A 440 -13.10 -6.47 21.74
N ALA A 441 -12.40 -7.42 21.15
CA ALA A 441 -12.81 -8.08 19.91
C ALA A 441 -14.23 -8.68 20.02
N ALA A 442 -14.52 -9.41 21.10
CA ALA A 442 -15.85 -9.99 21.33
C ALA A 442 -16.95 -8.92 21.54
N ARG A 443 -16.65 -7.85 22.28
CA ARG A 443 -17.61 -6.74 22.51
C ARG A 443 -17.81 -5.90 21.27
N ASN A 444 -16.79 -5.69 20.48
CA ASN A 444 -16.77 -4.84 19.30
C ASN A 444 -17.45 -5.50 18.08
N TYR A 445 -17.37 -6.84 17.94
CA TYR A 445 -18.00 -7.56 16.82
C TYR A 445 -19.45 -7.16 16.62
N GLN A 446 -19.82 -6.73 15.40
CA GLN A 446 -21.14 -6.12 15.15
C GLN A 446 -22.23 -7.16 14.85
N GLU A 447 -21.92 -8.27 14.21
CA GLU A 447 -22.87 -9.28 13.75
C GLU A 447 -23.29 -10.27 14.86
N LYS A 448 -23.45 -9.75 16.10
CA LYS A 448 -23.85 -10.55 17.28
C LYS A 448 -25.18 -11.30 17.07
N GLY A 449 -25.18 -12.56 17.44
CA GLY A 449 -26.36 -13.43 17.30
C GLY A 449 -26.58 -13.96 15.89
N ARG A 450 -25.73 -13.55 14.91
CA ARG A 450 -25.72 -14.07 13.54
C ARG A 450 -24.41 -14.79 13.24
N GLY A 451 -23.26 -14.12 13.43
CA GLY A 451 -21.95 -14.73 13.42
C GLY A 451 -21.40 -14.93 14.84
N SER A 452 -20.57 -15.94 15.06
CA SER A 452 -19.99 -16.27 16.36
C SER A 452 -18.47 -16.26 16.39
N ARG A 453 -17.83 -15.88 15.26
CA ARG A 453 -16.39 -15.94 15.08
C ARG A 453 -15.79 -14.69 14.43
N SER A 454 -14.51 -14.43 14.74
CA SER A 454 -13.70 -13.42 14.09
C SER A 454 -12.26 -13.90 13.97
N LEU A 455 -11.49 -13.22 13.11
CA LEU A 455 -10.06 -13.46 12.96
C LEU A 455 -9.28 -12.40 13.77
N ALA A 456 -8.14 -12.78 14.34
CA ALA A 456 -7.21 -11.90 14.98
C ALA A 456 -5.78 -12.21 14.51
N PRO A 457 -5.16 -11.37 13.68
CA PRO A 457 -3.74 -11.43 13.41
C PRO A 457 -2.97 -11.08 14.69
N PHE A 458 -1.97 -11.88 15.08
CA PHE A 458 -1.17 -11.61 16.26
C PHE A 458 0.32 -11.67 15.95
N GLY A 459 1.08 -10.86 16.65
CA GLY A 459 2.51 -10.67 16.46
C GLY A 459 2.84 -9.20 16.24
N TRP A 460 4.10 -8.83 16.42
CA TRP A 460 4.55 -7.46 16.28
C TRP A 460 4.87 -7.15 14.82
N GLY A 461 4.03 -6.34 14.19
CA GLY A 461 4.20 -5.85 12.83
C GLY A 461 5.04 -4.58 12.73
N ASP A 462 5.00 -3.94 11.57
CA ASP A 462 5.73 -2.71 11.24
C ASP A 462 7.23 -2.81 11.58
N GLY A 463 7.83 -4.00 11.39
CA GLY A 463 9.23 -4.26 11.72
C GLY A 463 9.50 -4.76 13.16
N GLY A 464 8.44 -5.09 13.91
CA GLY A 464 8.56 -5.59 15.31
C GLY A 464 8.94 -7.06 15.48
N GLY A 465 9.16 -7.79 14.38
CA GLY A 465 9.67 -9.17 14.39
C GLY A 465 8.64 -10.29 14.50
N GLY A 466 7.36 -9.99 14.46
CA GLY A 466 6.25 -10.97 14.44
C GLY A 466 5.88 -11.57 15.81
N PRO A 467 5.26 -12.75 15.81
CA PRO A 467 4.89 -13.50 17.02
C PRO A 467 6.05 -13.82 17.95
N THR A 468 5.72 -13.90 19.23
CA THR A 468 6.66 -14.28 20.29
C THR A 468 6.17 -15.52 21.06
N ARG A 469 7.06 -16.18 21.81
CA ARG A 469 6.71 -17.32 22.67
C ARG A 469 5.67 -16.94 23.74
N GLU A 470 5.66 -15.67 24.20
CA GLU A 470 4.69 -15.15 25.17
C GLU A 470 3.28 -15.12 24.58
N GLN A 471 3.13 -14.68 23.33
CA GLN A 471 1.83 -14.66 22.65
C GLN A 471 1.31 -16.08 22.41
N LEU A 472 2.17 -17.03 22.04
CA LEU A 472 1.80 -18.44 21.93
C LEU A 472 1.42 -19.04 23.30
N GLY A 473 2.15 -18.66 24.35
CA GLY A 473 1.81 -19.03 25.72
C GLY A 473 0.42 -18.52 26.15
N ARG A 474 0.05 -17.30 25.76
CA ARG A 474 -1.29 -16.72 26.00
C ARG A 474 -2.37 -17.44 25.20
N ALA A 475 -2.14 -17.70 23.89
CA ALA A 475 -3.09 -18.42 23.04
C ALA A 475 -3.41 -19.81 23.61
N LYS A 476 -2.38 -20.55 24.05
CA LYS A 476 -2.53 -21.87 24.66
C LYS A 476 -3.47 -21.86 25.88
N ARG A 477 -3.35 -20.87 26.77
CA ARG A 477 -4.15 -20.73 27.98
C ARG A 477 -5.58 -20.30 27.71
N GLN A 478 -5.81 -19.53 26.69
CA GLN A 478 -7.11 -18.97 26.32
C GLN A 478 -7.87 -19.83 25.30
N ARG A 479 -7.36 -21.00 24.97
CA ARG A 479 -8.02 -21.94 24.06
C ARG A 479 -9.43 -22.30 24.50
N ASP A 480 -9.64 -22.50 25.82
CA ASP A 480 -10.94 -22.82 26.39
C ASP A 480 -10.97 -22.38 27.87
N LEU A 481 -11.02 -21.03 28.10
CA LEU A 481 -10.94 -20.44 29.42
C LEU A 481 -12.23 -19.71 29.76
N GLU A 482 -12.86 -20.06 30.90
CA GLU A 482 -14.09 -19.44 31.37
C GLU A 482 -13.95 -17.92 31.56
N GLY A 483 -14.85 -17.16 30.94
CA GLY A 483 -14.86 -15.68 30.94
C GLY A 483 -14.12 -15.05 29.77
N SER A 484 -13.33 -15.82 29.02
CA SER A 484 -12.60 -15.38 27.82
C SER A 484 -13.30 -15.85 26.53
N PRO A 485 -13.14 -15.16 25.41
CA PRO A 485 -13.35 -15.75 24.09
C PRO A 485 -12.47 -17.01 23.93
N ARG A 486 -12.92 -17.95 23.09
CA ARG A 486 -12.09 -19.11 22.75
C ARG A 486 -11.10 -18.73 21.66
N VAL A 487 -9.81 -18.99 21.89
CA VAL A 487 -8.72 -18.70 20.94
C VAL A 487 -8.22 -19.99 20.31
N GLU A 488 -8.28 -20.09 18.99
CA GLU A 488 -7.75 -21.21 18.23
C GLU A 488 -6.77 -20.71 17.16
N ILE A 489 -5.55 -21.25 17.15
CA ILE A 489 -4.60 -20.95 16.07
C ILE A 489 -4.99 -21.78 14.86
N GLU A 490 -5.35 -21.10 13.76
CA GLU A 490 -5.76 -21.78 12.52
C GLU A 490 -5.41 -20.96 11.27
N ARG A 491 -5.46 -21.62 10.11
CA ARG A 491 -5.18 -21.00 8.82
C ARG A 491 -6.29 -19.99 8.45
N PRO A 492 -5.97 -18.87 7.79
CA PRO A 492 -6.97 -17.88 7.37
C PRO A 492 -8.10 -18.45 6.51
N ASP A 493 -7.78 -19.35 5.58
CA ASP A 493 -8.79 -19.97 4.72
C ASP A 493 -9.82 -20.78 5.53
N ALA A 494 -9.37 -21.51 6.57
CA ALA A 494 -10.27 -22.24 7.46
C ALA A 494 -11.22 -21.30 8.22
N PHE A 495 -10.73 -20.14 8.64
CA PHE A 495 -11.59 -19.10 9.22
C PHE A 495 -12.65 -18.63 8.21
N PHE A 496 -12.24 -18.26 6.99
CA PHE A 496 -13.18 -17.74 5.99
C PHE A 496 -14.23 -18.77 5.58
N GLU A 497 -13.86 -20.02 5.40
CA GLU A 497 -14.78 -21.14 5.11
C GLU A 497 -15.83 -21.28 6.21
N LYS A 498 -15.38 -21.32 7.47
CA LYS A 498 -16.28 -21.43 8.64
C LYS A 498 -17.17 -20.19 8.79
N ALA A 499 -16.62 -18.98 8.63
CA ALA A 499 -17.35 -17.74 8.74
C ALA A 499 -18.40 -17.59 7.64
N HIS A 500 -18.06 -17.94 6.40
CA HIS A 500 -18.98 -17.91 5.27
C HIS A 500 -20.12 -18.94 5.44
N ALA A 501 -19.81 -20.16 5.86
CA ALA A 501 -20.84 -21.20 6.12
C ALA A 501 -21.76 -20.84 7.28
N GLU A 502 -21.28 -20.08 8.29
CA GLU A 502 -22.06 -19.64 9.44
C GLU A 502 -22.95 -18.43 9.10
N TYR A 503 -22.53 -17.58 8.17
CA TYR A 503 -23.17 -16.28 7.91
C TYR A 503 -23.31 -16.01 6.39
N GLU A 504 -24.03 -16.85 5.68
CA GLU A 504 -24.24 -16.78 4.24
C GLU A 504 -25.07 -15.52 3.82
N ASP A 505 -26.03 -15.10 4.67
CA ASP A 505 -26.90 -13.93 4.46
C ASP A 505 -26.32 -12.63 5.06
N ALA A 506 -25.00 -12.49 5.07
CA ALA A 506 -24.32 -11.30 5.60
C ALA A 506 -24.78 -10.01 4.89
N PRO A 507 -24.74 -8.84 5.58
CA PRO A 507 -25.14 -7.56 4.99
C PRO A 507 -24.21 -7.18 3.82
N VAL A 508 -24.71 -6.30 2.94
CA VAL A 508 -23.97 -5.82 1.78
C VAL A 508 -23.56 -4.36 2.00
N TRP A 509 -22.25 -4.09 1.84
CA TRP A 509 -21.72 -2.72 1.70
C TRP A 509 -21.34 -2.48 0.24
N ALA A 510 -21.91 -1.48 -0.40
CA ALA A 510 -21.66 -1.15 -1.81
C ALA A 510 -20.78 0.10 -1.94
N GLY A 511 -19.83 0.06 -2.88
CA GLY A 511 -18.95 1.18 -3.20
C GLY A 511 -17.56 1.10 -2.56
N GLU A 512 -16.89 2.24 -2.46
CA GLU A 512 -15.54 2.32 -1.89
C GLU A 512 -15.53 2.08 -0.37
N LEU A 513 -14.42 1.50 0.11
CA LEU A 513 -14.10 1.49 1.53
C LEU A 513 -13.17 2.68 1.82
N TYR A 514 -13.79 3.84 2.01
CA TYR A 514 -13.07 5.09 2.24
C TYR A 514 -12.52 5.13 3.67
N LEU A 515 -11.21 5.38 3.79
CA LEU A 515 -10.59 5.62 5.10
C LEU A 515 -10.73 7.10 5.46
N GLU A 516 -11.37 7.38 6.59
CA GLU A 516 -11.55 8.75 7.13
C GLU A 516 -10.31 9.19 7.92
N LEU A 517 -9.14 8.97 7.35
CA LEU A 517 -7.81 9.27 7.86
C LEU A 517 -6.84 9.20 6.67
N HIS A 518 -5.63 9.72 6.80
CA HIS A 518 -4.55 9.58 5.81
C HIS A 518 -4.86 10.18 4.43
N ARG A 519 -5.65 11.24 4.37
CA ARG A 519 -6.08 11.89 3.11
C ARG A 519 -4.95 12.65 2.41
N GLY A 520 -3.89 13.03 3.15
CA GLY A 520 -2.69 13.66 2.61
C GLY A 520 -1.91 12.76 1.67
N THR A 521 -2.07 11.45 1.79
CA THR A 521 -1.44 10.44 0.94
C THR A 521 -1.82 10.56 -0.54
N TYR A 522 -2.92 11.20 -0.87
CA TYR A 522 -3.29 11.47 -2.27
C TYR A 522 -2.42 12.55 -2.93
N THR A 523 -1.64 13.32 -2.14
CA THR A 523 -0.85 14.46 -2.65
C THR A 523 0.63 14.42 -2.25
N SER A 524 0.98 14.00 -1.03
CA SER A 524 2.37 13.99 -0.51
C SER A 524 3.33 13.28 -1.46
N GLN A 525 4.54 13.82 -1.65
CA GLN A 525 5.57 13.29 -2.56
C GLN A 525 5.11 13.25 -4.03
N ALA A 526 4.72 14.39 -4.57
CA ALA A 526 4.18 14.54 -5.92
C ALA A 526 5.05 13.90 -7.01
N LYS A 527 6.38 13.94 -6.89
CA LYS A 527 7.31 13.31 -7.85
C LYS A 527 7.23 11.79 -7.85
N THR A 528 6.99 11.16 -6.71
CA THR A 528 6.77 9.71 -6.61
C THR A 528 5.47 9.32 -7.31
N LYS A 529 4.39 10.08 -7.09
CA LYS A 529 3.10 9.88 -7.75
C LYS A 529 3.17 10.06 -9.26
N GLN A 530 3.86 11.12 -9.70
CA GLN A 530 4.11 11.36 -11.12
C GLN A 530 4.93 10.23 -11.74
N GLY A 531 5.98 9.76 -11.05
CA GLY A 531 6.79 8.63 -11.47
C GLY A 531 5.96 7.36 -11.67
N ASN A 532 5.06 7.05 -10.74
CA ASN A 532 4.14 5.92 -10.87
C ASN A 532 3.22 6.07 -12.07
N ARG A 533 2.47 7.19 -12.18
CA ARG A 533 1.51 7.43 -13.28
C ARG A 533 2.18 7.33 -14.65
N HIS A 534 3.34 7.96 -14.81
CA HIS A 534 4.07 7.94 -16.06
C HIS A 534 4.64 6.55 -16.37
N SER A 535 5.10 5.80 -15.37
CA SER A 535 5.59 4.42 -15.56
C SER A 535 4.48 3.47 -15.99
N GLU A 536 3.30 3.53 -15.39
CA GLU A 536 2.13 2.75 -15.81
C GLU A 536 1.73 3.06 -17.26
N SER A 537 1.74 4.34 -17.64
CA SER A 537 1.44 4.78 -19.01
C SER A 537 2.47 4.28 -20.01
N LEU A 538 3.77 4.34 -19.66
CA LEU A 538 4.86 3.86 -20.51
C LEU A 538 4.91 2.33 -20.62
N LEU A 539 4.59 1.59 -19.54
CA LEU A 539 4.46 0.13 -19.59
C LEU A 539 3.36 -0.30 -20.56
N ARG A 540 2.19 0.34 -20.48
CA ARG A 540 1.10 0.12 -21.41
C ARG A 540 1.53 0.39 -22.86
N GLU A 541 2.21 1.51 -23.11
CA GLU A 541 2.72 1.88 -24.43
C GLU A 541 3.76 0.88 -24.94
N ALA A 542 4.74 0.52 -24.11
CA ALA A 542 5.82 -0.40 -24.47
C ALA A 542 5.28 -1.81 -24.81
N GLU A 543 4.37 -2.35 -23.98
CA GLU A 543 3.74 -3.65 -24.24
C GLU A 543 2.93 -3.64 -25.56
N LEU A 544 2.15 -2.58 -25.81
CA LEU A 544 1.37 -2.43 -27.03
C LEU A 544 2.26 -2.47 -28.27
N TRP A 545 3.31 -1.64 -28.31
CA TRP A 545 4.17 -1.57 -29.49
C TRP A 545 5.07 -2.78 -29.65
N ALA A 546 5.62 -3.31 -28.54
CA ALA A 546 6.42 -4.53 -28.58
C ALA A 546 5.60 -5.74 -29.06
N SER A 547 4.36 -5.88 -28.58
CA SER A 547 3.44 -6.94 -29.06
C SER A 547 3.08 -6.77 -30.52
N THR A 548 2.79 -5.54 -30.96
CA THR A 548 2.49 -5.24 -32.35
C THR A 548 3.68 -5.58 -33.25
N ALA A 549 4.89 -5.21 -32.82
CA ALA A 549 6.11 -5.55 -33.56
C ALA A 549 6.37 -7.06 -33.59
N ALA A 550 6.24 -7.76 -32.46
CA ALA A 550 6.44 -9.21 -32.41
C ALA A 550 5.48 -10.02 -33.27
N VAL A 551 4.27 -9.48 -33.50
CA VAL A 551 3.28 -10.13 -34.37
C VAL A 551 3.47 -9.75 -35.86
N LYS A 552 3.83 -8.50 -36.17
CA LYS A 552 3.81 -7.96 -37.52
C LYS A 552 5.18 -7.88 -38.20
N VAL A 553 6.27 -7.82 -37.40
CA VAL A 553 7.63 -7.66 -37.95
C VAL A 553 8.41 -8.97 -37.81
N PRO A 554 8.75 -9.64 -38.92
CA PRO A 554 9.53 -10.88 -38.82
C PRO A 554 10.86 -10.68 -38.11
N GLY A 555 11.14 -11.56 -37.12
CA GLY A 555 12.38 -11.55 -36.34
C GLY A 555 12.43 -10.57 -35.19
N TYR A 556 11.41 -9.77 -34.93
CA TYR A 556 11.33 -8.96 -33.72
C TYR A 556 11.02 -9.85 -32.49
N ALA A 557 11.89 -9.79 -31.48
CA ALA A 557 11.71 -10.53 -30.23
C ALA A 557 11.01 -9.66 -29.19
N TYR A 558 9.93 -10.21 -28.58
CA TYR A 558 9.26 -9.54 -27.46
C TYR A 558 10.15 -9.59 -26.21
N PRO A 559 10.39 -8.45 -25.53
CA PRO A 559 11.35 -8.38 -24.42
C PRO A 559 10.71 -8.82 -23.08
N TYR A 560 10.39 -10.12 -22.95
CA TYR A 560 9.70 -10.68 -21.78
C TYR A 560 10.42 -10.38 -20.47
N GLU A 561 11.72 -10.67 -20.39
CA GLU A 561 12.52 -10.55 -19.18
C GLU A 561 12.61 -9.08 -18.70
N ASP A 562 12.83 -8.15 -19.62
CA ASP A 562 12.92 -6.73 -19.29
C ASP A 562 11.57 -6.18 -18.80
N LEU A 563 10.49 -6.52 -19.50
CA LEU A 563 9.15 -6.06 -19.11
C LEU A 563 8.71 -6.66 -17.76
N GLU A 564 8.98 -7.94 -17.51
CA GLU A 564 8.69 -8.57 -16.22
C GLU A 564 9.48 -7.89 -15.09
N ARG A 565 10.77 -7.68 -15.27
CA ARG A 565 11.63 -7.00 -14.30
C ARG A 565 11.15 -5.58 -14.02
N ILE A 566 10.84 -4.81 -15.06
CA ILE A 566 10.35 -3.42 -14.93
C ILE A 566 8.99 -3.40 -14.24
N TRP A 567 8.06 -4.30 -14.64
CA TRP A 567 6.77 -4.44 -13.94
C TRP A 567 6.97 -4.68 -12.44
N LYS A 568 7.74 -5.68 -12.04
CA LYS A 568 8.02 -5.99 -10.62
C LYS A 568 8.63 -4.81 -9.89
N THR A 569 9.51 -4.04 -10.54
CA THR A 569 10.10 -2.82 -9.98
C THR A 569 9.03 -1.74 -9.74
N VAL A 570 8.15 -1.47 -10.69
CA VAL A 570 7.06 -0.49 -10.54
C VAL A 570 6.07 -0.95 -9.48
N LEU A 571 5.69 -2.23 -9.48
CA LEU A 571 4.77 -2.82 -8.51
C LEU A 571 5.30 -2.74 -7.08
N LEU A 572 6.61 -2.93 -6.86
CA LEU A 572 7.26 -2.73 -5.56
C LEU A 572 7.09 -1.29 -5.08
N HIS A 573 7.27 -0.30 -5.96
CA HIS A 573 7.15 1.12 -5.61
C HIS A 573 5.69 1.59 -5.45
N GLN A 574 4.71 0.72 -5.68
CA GLN A 574 3.29 0.92 -5.36
C GLN A 574 2.94 0.48 -3.94
N PHE A 575 3.93 0.02 -3.16
CA PHE A 575 3.75 -0.31 -1.75
C PHE A 575 3.08 0.86 -1.01
N HIS A 576 2.20 0.54 -0.03
CA HIS A 576 1.28 1.51 0.57
C HIS A 576 1.92 2.63 1.41
N ASP A 577 3.24 2.60 1.65
CA ASP A 577 4.00 3.72 2.22
C ASP A 577 4.95 4.39 1.21
N ILE A 578 5.21 3.80 0.03
CA ILE A 578 6.02 4.44 -1.00
C ILE A 578 5.17 5.37 -1.86
N LEU A 579 4.19 4.84 -2.59
CA LEU A 579 3.33 5.63 -3.47
C LEU A 579 2.54 6.71 -2.73
N PRO A 580 1.97 6.46 -1.54
CA PRO A 580 1.32 7.47 -0.71
C PRO A 580 2.20 8.65 -0.28
N GLY A 581 3.51 8.47 -0.24
CA GLY A 581 4.44 9.54 0.15
C GLY A 581 4.69 9.59 1.65
N SER A 582 4.50 8.50 2.36
CA SER A 582 4.57 8.38 3.82
C SER A 582 5.85 7.75 4.35
N SER A 583 6.86 7.56 3.51
CA SER A 583 8.18 7.05 3.87
C SER A 583 9.20 8.17 4.13
N ILE A 584 10.36 7.80 4.67
CA ILE A 584 11.50 8.68 4.91
C ILE A 584 12.13 9.21 3.62
N ALA A 585 12.90 10.28 3.73
CA ALA A 585 13.57 10.95 2.60
C ALA A 585 14.38 10.00 1.71
N TRP A 586 15.09 9.04 2.31
CA TRP A 586 15.88 8.05 1.59
C TRP A 586 15.03 7.24 0.60
N VAL A 587 13.87 6.75 1.03
CA VAL A 587 12.96 5.95 0.20
C VAL A 587 12.49 6.75 -1.02
N HIS A 588 12.09 8.01 -0.82
CA HIS A 588 11.61 8.85 -1.92
C HIS A 588 12.74 9.29 -2.85
N ARG A 589 13.95 9.48 -2.35
CA ARG A 589 15.14 9.72 -3.18
C ARG A 589 15.43 8.52 -4.10
N GLU A 590 15.40 7.31 -3.56
CA GLU A 590 15.57 6.07 -4.34
C GLU A 590 14.42 5.84 -5.32
N ALA A 591 13.18 6.07 -4.91
CA ALA A 591 12.01 5.94 -5.78
C ALA A 591 12.10 6.87 -7.02
N ARG A 592 12.49 8.14 -6.82
CA ARG A 592 12.71 9.08 -7.94
C ARG A 592 13.78 8.60 -8.91
N ALA A 593 14.91 8.09 -8.40
CA ALA A 593 15.98 7.54 -9.23
C ALA A 593 15.52 6.30 -10.01
N THR A 594 14.78 5.40 -9.35
CA THR A 594 14.22 4.19 -9.97
C THR A 594 13.23 4.54 -11.08
N TYR A 595 12.30 5.46 -10.84
CA TYR A 595 11.35 5.87 -11.89
C TYR A 595 12.03 6.57 -13.08
N ALA A 596 13.13 7.28 -12.85
CA ALA A 596 13.93 7.85 -13.94
C ALA A 596 14.56 6.76 -14.81
N ALA A 597 15.15 5.74 -14.21
CA ALA A 597 15.73 4.60 -14.92
C ALA A 597 14.64 3.81 -15.68
N VAL A 598 13.52 3.51 -15.03
CA VAL A 598 12.36 2.83 -15.65
C VAL A 598 11.86 3.59 -16.88
N ARG A 599 11.79 4.91 -16.80
CA ARG A 599 11.37 5.76 -17.95
C ARG A 599 12.34 5.65 -19.12
N GLU A 600 13.64 5.64 -18.86
CA GLU A 600 14.66 5.49 -19.91
C GLU A 600 14.56 4.13 -20.59
N GLU A 601 14.48 3.05 -19.82
CA GLU A 601 14.38 1.68 -20.32
C GLU A 601 13.10 1.46 -21.15
N LEU A 602 11.93 1.88 -20.63
CA LEU A 602 10.66 1.75 -21.34
C LEU A 602 10.60 2.61 -22.60
N THR A 603 11.23 3.80 -22.58
CA THR A 603 11.35 4.63 -23.76
C THR A 603 12.18 3.92 -24.84
N ALA A 604 13.29 3.28 -24.47
CA ALA A 604 14.12 2.51 -25.38
C ALA A 604 13.36 1.33 -26.00
N VAL A 605 12.63 0.56 -25.20
CA VAL A 605 11.75 -0.54 -25.69
C VAL A 605 10.70 -0.02 -26.67
N THR A 606 10.02 1.08 -26.30
CA THR A 606 8.99 1.70 -27.12
C THR A 606 9.54 2.18 -28.48
N VAL A 607 10.65 2.93 -28.46
CA VAL A 607 11.28 3.45 -29.70
C VAL A 607 11.78 2.33 -30.59
N ALA A 608 12.38 1.28 -30.02
CA ALA A 608 12.85 0.12 -30.79
C ALA A 608 11.67 -0.58 -31.51
N ALA A 609 10.55 -0.79 -30.82
CA ALA A 609 9.36 -1.40 -31.38
C ALA A 609 8.73 -0.52 -32.48
N GLN A 610 8.57 0.78 -32.22
CA GLN A 610 8.01 1.74 -33.18
C GLN A 610 8.87 1.90 -34.40
N THR A 611 10.21 1.93 -34.26
CA THR A 611 11.15 1.99 -35.39
C THR A 611 11.03 0.73 -36.25
N ALA A 612 10.95 -0.46 -35.65
CA ALA A 612 10.75 -1.70 -36.39
C ALA A 612 9.43 -1.72 -37.16
N LEU A 613 8.36 -1.18 -36.55
CA LEU A 613 7.03 -1.06 -37.17
C LEU A 613 7.00 -0.01 -38.28
N ALA A 614 7.62 1.14 -38.08
CA ALA A 614 7.65 2.23 -39.05
C ALA A 614 8.39 1.83 -40.35
N GLY A 615 9.42 0.98 -40.25
CA GLY A 615 10.27 0.61 -41.36
C GLY A 615 11.09 1.79 -41.93
N GLU A 616 11.86 1.56 -42.98
CA GLU A 616 12.66 2.60 -43.65
C GLU A 616 11.81 3.47 -44.56
N GLY A 617 11.78 4.79 -44.34
CA GLY A 617 11.01 5.76 -45.11
C GLY A 617 11.08 7.18 -44.58
N GLU A 618 10.54 8.14 -45.35
CA GLU A 618 10.59 9.56 -45.03
C GLU A 618 9.21 10.14 -44.59
N GLU A 619 8.17 9.31 -44.55
CA GLU A 619 6.84 9.75 -44.16
C GLU A 619 6.80 10.04 -42.65
N GLU A 620 6.30 11.22 -42.29
CA GLU A 620 6.07 11.55 -40.88
C GLU A 620 4.84 10.84 -40.37
N LEU A 621 5.02 9.97 -39.40
CA LEU A 621 3.98 9.14 -38.79
C LEU A 621 3.79 9.51 -37.33
N VAL A 622 2.53 9.70 -36.94
CA VAL A 622 2.12 9.87 -35.53
C VAL A 622 1.68 8.52 -34.98
N PHE A 623 2.34 8.04 -33.95
CA PHE A 623 1.99 6.84 -33.20
C PHE A 623 1.02 7.19 -32.07
N ASN A 624 -0.18 6.60 -32.11
CA ASN A 624 -1.24 6.83 -31.13
C ASN A 624 -1.43 5.60 -30.23
N CYS A 625 -0.87 5.60 -29.02
CA CYS A 625 -1.04 4.52 -28.07
C CYS A 625 -2.33 4.63 -27.22
N ALA A 626 -3.11 5.71 -27.35
CA ALA A 626 -4.37 5.87 -26.65
C ALA A 626 -5.46 4.88 -27.15
N PRO A 627 -6.45 4.55 -26.32
CA PRO A 627 -7.52 3.62 -26.68
C PRO A 627 -8.59 4.22 -27.59
N HIS A 628 -8.42 5.47 -28.02
CA HIS A 628 -9.34 6.19 -28.90
C HIS A 628 -8.58 6.80 -30.09
N ALA A 629 -9.25 6.93 -31.23
CA ALA A 629 -8.69 7.60 -32.39
C ALA A 629 -8.44 9.09 -32.13
N ARG A 630 -7.33 9.62 -32.64
CA ARG A 630 -6.95 11.03 -32.53
C ARG A 630 -6.59 11.61 -33.89
N ARG A 631 -7.19 12.71 -34.25
CA ARG A 631 -6.89 13.41 -35.52
C ARG A 631 -6.82 12.46 -36.75
N GLY A 632 -7.74 11.48 -36.80
CA GLY A 632 -7.77 10.49 -37.86
C GLY A 632 -6.77 9.32 -37.72
N VAL A 633 -5.86 9.36 -36.76
CA VAL A 633 -4.96 8.23 -36.45
C VAL A 633 -5.68 7.24 -35.54
N PRO A 634 -5.81 5.96 -35.94
CA PRO A 634 -6.56 4.98 -35.16
C PRO A 634 -5.92 4.68 -33.80
N ALA A 635 -6.74 4.20 -32.86
CA ALA A 635 -6.27 3.71 -31.57
C ALA A 635 -5.28 2.55 -31.76
N GLY A 636 -4.13 2.57 -31.07
CA GLY A 636 -3.10 1.53 -31.18
C GLY A 636 -2.45 1.41 -32.56
N GLY A 637 -2.56 2.44 -33.40
CA GLY A 637 -1.96 2.49 -34.74
C GLY A 637 -1.11 3.73 -34.99
N ALA A 638 -0.54 3.83 -36.18
CA ALA A 638 0.22 5.00 -36.59
C ALA A 638 -0.22 5.47 -38.01
N GLY A 639 -0.15 6.78 -38.25
CA GLY A 639 -0.52 7.36 -39.54
C GLY A 639 -0.32 8.87 -39.59
N ARG A 640 -0.77 9.49 -40.66
CA ARG A 640 -0.72 10.94 -40.80
C ARG A 640 -1.91 11.57 -40.08
N PRO A 641 -1.68 12.56 -39.23
CA PRO A 641 -2.77 13.25 -38.55
C PRO A 641 -3.52 14.17 -39.53
N VAL A 642 -4.84 14.23 -39.36
CA VAL A 642 -5.68 15.21 -40.07
C VAL A 642 -5.54 16.57 -39.41
N ALA A 643 -5.26 17.60 -40.21
CA ALA A 643 -5.19 18.96 -39.68
C ALA A 643 -6.58 19.45 -39.26
N ALA A 644 -6.63 20.28 -38.20
CA ALA A 644 -7.87 20.93 -37.81
C ALA A 644 -8.32 21.95 -38.90
N GLU A 645 -9.63 22.04 -39.13
CA GLU A 645 -10.19 22.92 -40.15
C GLU A 645 -10.07 24.42 -39.78
N GLN A 646 -10.13 24.74 -38.50
CA GLN A 646 -10.08 26.12 -38.00
C GLN A 646 -8.81 26.37 -37.21
N PRO A 647 -8.08 27.46 -37.52
CA PRO A 647 -6.91 27.87 -36.74
C PRO A 647 -7.31 28.42 -35.37
N VAL A 648 -6.34 28.50 -34.46
CA VAL A 648 -6.48 29.25 -33.21
C VAL A 648 -6.13 30.71 -33.45
N THR A 649 -6.94 31.61 -32.87
CA THR A 649 -6.69 33.06 -32.85
C THR A 649 -6.44 33.56 -31.42
N VAL A 650 -5.76 34.69 -31.30
CA VAL A 650 -5.55 35.41 -30.05
C VAL A 650 -5.77 36.90 -30.29
N GLU A 651 -6.56 37.55 -29.42
CA GLU A 651 -6.83 38.97 -29.41
C GLU A 651 -6.61 39.54 -28.02
N GLU A 652 -6.29 40.86 -27.94
CA GLU A 652 -6.24 41.50 -26.64
C GLU A 652 -7.65 41.67 -26.06
N ARG A 653 -7.79 41.35 -24.78
CA ARG A 653 -9.05 41.52 -24.03
C ARG A 653 -9.22 42.98 -23.61
N HIS A 654 -10.43 43.52 -23.77
CA HIS A 654 -10.75 44.83 -23.23
C HIS A 654 -10.62 44.82 -21.69
N GLY A 655 -9.78 45.71 -21.15
CA GLY A 655 -9.47 45.77 -19.71
C GLY A 655 -8.24 44.92 -19.30
N GLY A 656 -7.49 44.40 -20.26
CA GLY A 656 -6.24 43.64 -20.09
C GLY A 656 -6.44 42.12 -20.16
N GLY A 657 -5.39 41.45 -20.59
CA GLY A 657 -5.39 39.98 -20.83
C GLY A 657 -5.66 39.62 -22.28
N HIS A 658 -6.12 38.39 -22.53
CA HIS A 658 -6.24 37.81 -23.88
C HIS A 658 -7.51 37.02 -24.07
N VAL A 659 -8.02 37.00 -25.31
CA VAL A 659 -9.12 36.12 -25.77
C VAL A 659 -8.56 35.13 -26.78
N LEU A 660 -8.73 33.82 -26.50
CA LEU A 660 -8.32 32.75 -27.40
C LEU A 660 -9.57 32.09 -28.01
N ALA A 661 -9.56 31.77 -29.32
CA ALA A 661 -10.66 31.09 -29.96
C ALA A 661 -10.15 30.06 -31.00
N ASN A 662 -10.79 28.88 -31.06
CA ASN A 662 -10.46 27.81 -32.03
C ASN A 662 -11.68 27.28 -32.78
N GLY A 663 -12.80 28.03 -32.77
CA GLY A 663 -14.07 27.63 -33.36
C GLY A 663 -14.92 26.63 -32.57
N ARG A 664 -14.38 26.06 -31.49
CA ARG A 664 -15.10 25.21 -30.50
C ARG A 664 -15.23 25.87 -29.16
N LEU A 665 -14.16 26.45 -28.68
CA LEU A 665 -14.05 27.16 -27.42
C LEU A 665 -13.66 28.64 -27.65
N LEU A 666 -14.20 29.50 -26.81
CA LEU A 666 -13.75 30.87 -26.63
C LEU A 666 -13.30 31.00 -25.17
N VAL A 667 -12.04 31.35 -24.96
CA VAL A 667 -11.39 31.37 -23.63
C VAL A 667 -10.90 32.78 -23.35
N GLU A 668 -11.41 33.40 -22.27
CA GLU A 668 -10.95 34.71 -21.83
C GLU A 668 -10.01 34.57 -20.62
N ILE A 669 -8.82 35.11 -20.76
CA ILE A 669 -7.80 35.23 -19.69
C ILE A 669 -7.71 36.68 -19.33
N ASP A 670 -7.93 37.02 -18.07
CA ASP A 670 -7.90 38.45 -17.59
C ASP A 670 -6.46 38.93 -17.34
N GLY A 671 -6.32 40.21 -16.94
CA GLY A 671 -5.02 40.82 -16.65
C GLY A 671 -4.29 40.23 -15.45
N ARG A 672 -4.98 39.37 -14.66
CA ARG A 672 -4.38 38.57 -13.58
C ARG A 672 -3.92 37.19 -14.07
N GLY A 673 -4.06 36.89 -15.38
CA GLY A 673 -3.71 35.60 -15.94
C GLY A 673 -4.63 34.45 -15.51
N LEU A 674 -5.87 34.75 -15.09
CA LEU A 674 -6.87 33.77 -14.67
C LEU A 674 -7.90 33.56 -15.80
N ILE A 675 -8.42 32.34 -15.95
CA ILE A 675 -9.47 32.02 -16.91
C ILE A 675 -10.80 32.50 -16.34
N VAL A 676 -11.34 33.62 -16.89
CA VAL A 676 -12.61 34.22 -16.44
C VAL A 676 -13.79 33.78 -17.29
N SER A 677 -13.55 33.16 -18.44
CA SER A 677 -14.55 32.56 -19.32
C SER A 677 -13.94 31.39 -20.07
N ALA A 678 -14.69 30.29 -20.16
CA ALA A 678 -14.40 29.15 -21.00
C ALA A 678 -15.73 28.72 -21.66
N TYR A 679 -16.06 29.40 -22.76
CA TYR A 679 -17.36 29.30 -23.39
C TYR A 679 -17.37 28.19 -24.46
N ASP A 680 -18.26 27.24 -24.29
CA ASP A 680 -18.53 26.18 -25.28
C ASP A 680 -19.39 26.76 -26.38
N LEU A 681 -18.81 26.96 -27.57
CA LEU A 681 -19.48 27.54 -28.73
C LEU A 681 -20.53 26.60 -29.34
N GLU A 682 -20.34 25.29 -29.19
CA GLU A 682 -21.28 24.27 -29.70
C GLU A 682 -22.57 24.23 -28.87
N ALA A 683 -22.43 24.23 -27.56
CA ALA A 683 -23.55 24.23 -26.62
C ALA A 683 -24.11 25.64 -26.32
N GLY A 684 -23.36 26.70 -26.70
CA GLY A 684 -23.73 28.08 -26.37
C GLY A 684 -23.71 28.36 -24.86
N ARG A 685 -22.73 27.79 -24.10
CA ARG A 685 -22.74 27.76 -22.64
C ARG A 685 -21.39 28.07 -22.00
N GLU A 686 -21.45 28.81 -20.89
CA GLU A 686 -20.29 29.15 -20.07
C GLU A 686 -19.97 28.05 -19.04
N ALA A 687 -18.67 27.76 -18.87
CA ALA A 687 -18.21 26.80 -17.89
C ALA A 687 -17.79 27.44 -16.57
N VAL A 688 -17.26 28.65 -16.60
CA VAL A 688 -16.81 29.35 -15.39
C VAL A 688 -17.97 30.04 -14.70
N ALA A 689 -18.09 29.88 -13.38
CA ALA A 689 -19.16 30.53 -12.62
C ALA A 689 -19.09 32.06 -12.68
N PRO A 690 -20.24 32.76 -12.78
CA PRO A 690 -20.28 34.21 -12.86
C PRO A 690 -19.50 34.90 -11.75
N GLY A 691 -18.58 35.81 -12.14
CA GLY A 691 -17.75 36.56 -11.21
C GLY A 691 -16.57 35.79 -10.58
N ALA A 692 -16.45 34.49 -10.89
CA ALA A 692 -15.34 33.64 -10.46
C ALA A 692 -14.25 33.56 -11.54
N ALA A 693 -13.16 32.86 -11.25
CA ALA A 693 -12.10 32.57 -12.19
C ALA A 693 -11.59 31.14 -11.99
N ALA A 694 -11.42 30.41 -13.07
CA ALA A 694 -10.81 29.09 -13.09
C ALA A 694 -9.29 29.16 -13.23
N ASN A 695 -8.62 28.05 -12.94
CA ASN A 695 -7.16 27.96 -12.83
C ASN A 695 -6.60 28.91 -11.74
N LEU A 696 -7.38 29.12 -10.68
CA LEU A 696 -6.98 29.93 -9.54
C LEU A 696 -6.13 29.09 -8.57
N LEU A 697 -4.86 29.44 -8.46
CA LEU A 697 -3.99 28.82 -7.47
C LEU A 697 -4.30 29.34 -6.07
N GLN A 698 -4.45 28.42 -5.13
CA GLN A 698 -4.82 28.68 -3.73
C GLN A 698 -3.81 28.04 -2.78
N ILE A 699 -3.35 28.80 -1.80
CA ILE A 699 -2.47 28.31 -0.72
C ILE A 699 -3.26 28.24 0.58
N HIS A 700 -3.16 27.11 1.24
CA HIS A 700 -3.72 26.85 2.55
C HIS A 700 -2.61 26.51 3.56
N PRO A 701 -2.80 26.76 4.88
CA PRO A 701 -1.98 26.18 5.91
C PRO A 701 -2.22 24.67 5.95
N ASP A 702 -1.16 23.88 6.19
CA ASP A 702 -1.21 22.44 6.22
C ASP A 702 -0.41 21.92 7.41
N PHE A 703 -1.09 21.78 8.55
CA PHE A 703 -0.52 21.30 9.80
C PHE A 703 -1.58 20.45 10.50
N PRO A 704 -1.71 19.17 10.10
CA PRO A 704 -2.68 18.25 10.69
C PRO A 704 -2.37 17.98 12.17
N ASN A 705 -3.35 17.43 12.89
CA ASN A 705 -3.19 17.11 14.32
C ASN A 705 -2.12 16.03 14.57
N MET A 706 -1.92 15.14 13.62
CA MET A 706 -0.97 14.03 13.66
C MET A 706 -0.73 13.50 12.24
N TRP A 707 0.36 12.79 12.02
CA TRP A 707 0.65 12.10 10.75
C TRP A 707 0.84 13.06 9.56
N ASP A 708 1.80 13.96 9.66
CA ASP A 708 2.02 15.07 8.71
C ASP A 708 1.93 14.68 7.23
N ALA A 709 2.71 13.68 6.78
CA ALA A 709 2.69 13.26 5.38
C ALA A 709 1.43 12.46 5.01
N TRP A 710 0.84 11.75 6.00
CA TRP A 710 -0.33 10.91 5.75
C TRP A 710 -1.63 11.68 5.71
N ASP A 711 -1.85 12.65 6.62
CA ASP A 711 -3.17 13.22 6.81
C ASP A 711 -3.28 14.71 6.41
N ILE A 712 -4.51 15.10 6.19
CA ILE A 712 -4.99 16.48 6.03
C ILE A 712 -6.25 16.59 6.88
N ASP A 713 -6.29 17.58 7.78
CA ASP A 713 -7.48 17.88 8.57
C ASP A 713 -8.36 18.92 7.89
N ALA A 714 -9.68 18.80 7.99
CA ALA A 714 -10.66 19.64 7.31
C ALA A 714 -10.49 21.15 7.59
N PHE A 715 -9.87 21.53 8.71
CA PHE A 715 -9.66 22.93 9.09
C PHE A 715 -8.64 23.66 8.21
N TYR A 716 -7.88 22.99 7.32
CA TYR A 716 -7.04 23.66 6.33
C TYR A 716 -7.85 24.68 5.50
N ARG A 717 -9.13 24.37 5.26
CA ARG A 717 -10.07 25.20 4.49
C ARG A 717 -10.45 26.52 5.17
N ASN A 718 -10.22 26.65 6.48
CA ASN A 718 -10.59 27.85 7.23
C ASN A 718 -9.78 29.09 6.85
N LYS A 719 -8.64 28.89 6.19
CA LYS A 719 -7.78 29.96 5.68
C LYS A 719 -7.30 29.63 4.28
N VAL A 720 -7.51 30.55 3.36
CA VAL A 720 -7.05 30.45 1.98
C VAL A 720 -6.40 31.77 1.55
N THR A 721 -5.36 31.67 0.74
CA THR A 721 -4.75 32.78 0.05
C THR A 721 -4.79 32.51 -1.44
N ASP A 722 -5.53 33.35 -2.18
CA ASP A 722 -5.60 33.30 -3.63
C ASP A 722 -4.37 33.97 -4.24
N LEU A 723 -3.68 33.28 -5.16
CA LEU A 723 -2.51 33.77 -5.86
C LEU A 723 -2.96 34.54 -7.10
N VAL A 724 -3.21 35.85 -6.93
CA VAL A 724 -3.73 36.72 -7.99
C VAL A 724 -2.72 37.76 -8.49
N ASP A 725 -1.66 38.00 -7.74
CA ASP A 725 -0.60 38.93 -8.13
C ASP A 725 0.21 38.33 -9.30
N VAL A 726 0.59 39.18 -10.26
CA VAL A 726 1.24 38.80 -11.52
C VAL A 726 2.57 39.50 -11.67
N ASP A 727 3.62 38.73 -11.89
CA ASP A 727 4.95 39.28 -12.23
C ASP A 727 5.03 39.58 -13.75
N ALA A 728 4.52 38.67 -14.58
CA ALA A 728 4.43 38.83 -16.03
C ALA A 728 3.25 38.06 -16.64
N LEU A 729 2.67 38.66 -17.70
CA LEU A 729 1.65 38.01 -18.54
C LEU A 729 2.00 38.30 -20.00
N GLU A 730 2.16 37.22 -20.81
CA GLU A 730 2.59 37.34 -22.20
C GLU A 730 1.99 36.24 -23.09
N VAL A 731 1.89 36.55 -24.38
CA VAL A 731 1.62 35.52 -25.39
C VAL A 731 2.96 34.87 -25.76
N ALA A 732 3.22 33.70 -25.17
CA ALA A 732 4.49 32.96 -25.35
C ALA A 732 4.59 32.28 -26.71
N GLN A 733 3.44 31.91 -27.29
CA GLN A 733 3.34 31.30 -28.62
C GLN A 733 2.04 31.71 -29.29
N ALA A 734 2.13 32.14 -30.55
CA ALA A 734 0.96 32.39 -31.40
C ALA A 734 1.17 31.76 -32.77
N GLY A 735 0.36 30.77 -33.12
CA GLY A 735 0.37 30.08 -34.40
C GLY A 735 -0.99 29.46 -34.71
N PRO A 736 -1.22 29.05 -35.97
CA PRO A 736 -2.53 28.54 -36.40
C PRO A 736 -2.88 27.20 -35.75
N SER A 737 -1.89 26.44 -35.28
CA SER A 737 -2.11 25.14 -34.61
C SER A 737 -2.31 25.27 -33.09
N SER A 738 -1.77 26.32 -32.46
CA SER A 738 -1.91 26.57 -31.03
C SER A 738 -1.51 28.00 -30.65
N VAL A 739 -2.13 28.48 -29.56
CA VAL A 739 -1.77 29.72 -28.88
C VAL A 739 -1.53 29.38 -27.41
N THR A 740 -0.46 29.93 -26.84
CA THR A 740 -0.09 29.78 -25.44
C THR A 740 0.07 31.15 -24.79
N VAL A 741 -0.67 31.39 -23.70
CA VAL A 741 -0.51 32.52 -22.80
C VAL A 741 0.24 32.05 -21.56
N ARG A 742 1.33 32.75 -21.21
CA ARG A 742 2.14 32.46 -20.04
C ARG A 742 1.96 33.49 -18.96
N VAL A 743 1.74 33.05 -17.74
CA VAL A 743 1.68 33.90 -16.56
C VAL A 743 2.69 33.42 -15.53
N THR A 744 3.44 34.37 -14.94
CA THR A 744 4.38 34.08 -13.84
C THR A 744 3.97 34.84 -12.58
N ARG A 745 4.20 34.19 -11.42
CA ARG A 745 3.87 34.72 -10.08
C ARG A 745 4.95 34.32 -9.09
N SER A 746 5.25 35.22 -8.17
CA SER A 746 6.08 34.95 -6.99
C SER A 746 5.21 34.99 -5.74
N PHE A 747 5.44 34.09 -4.82
CA PHE A 747 4.73 34.04 -3.54
C PHE A 747 5.59 33.33 -2.48
N GLY A 748 5.58 33.86 -1.24
CA GLY A 748 6.39 33.28 -0.16
C GLY A 748 7.87 33.18 -0.54
N LEU A 749 8.41 31.98 -0.54
CA LEU A 749 9.76 31.64 -1.02
C LEU A 749 9.74 30.98 -2.41
N SER A 750 8.58 30.86 -3.02
CA SER A 750 8.30 30.06 -4.21
C SER A 750 7.94 30.91 -5.42
N SER A 751 8.00 30.33 -6.59
CA SER A 751 7.51 30.91 -7.84
C SER A 751 6.77 29.89 -8.70
N VAL A 752 5.89 30.37 -9.57
CA VAL A 752 5.14 29.54 -10.52
C VAL A 752 5.05 30.20 -11.88
N ALA A 753 5.21 29.39 -12.93
CA ALA A 753 4.91 29.77 -14.30
C ALA A 753 3.81 28.84 -14.84
N GLN A 754 2.67 29.40 -15.25
CA GLN A 754 1.59 28.67 -15.88
C GLN A 754 1.50 28.99 -17.36
N SER A 755 1.46 27.97 -18.22
CA SER A 755 1.27 28.08 -19.66
C SER A 755 -0.12 27.55 -20.02
N VAL A 756 -1.04 28.45 -20.33
CA VAL A 756 -2.41 28.14 -20.74
C VAL A 756 -2.46 28.08 -22.27
N THR A 757 -2.76 26.91 -22.80
CA THR A 757 -2.70 26.63 -24.26
C THR A 757 -4.06 26.21 -24.80
N LEU A 758 -4.50 26.87 -25.87
CA LEU A 758 -5.61 26.42 -26.69
C LEU A 758 -5.06 25.90 -28.03
N ARG A 759 -5.51 24.71 -28.46
CA ARG A 759 -5.10 24.06 -29.71
C ARG A 759 -6.20 24.08 -30.74
N ALA A 760 -5.84 24.06 -32.01
CA ALA A 760 -6.78 23.98 -33.12
C ALA A 760 -7.65 22.72 -33.00
N GLY A 761 -8.96 22.89 -33.03
CA GLY A 761 -9.94 21.83 -32.96
C GLY A 761 -10.10 21.12 -31.62
N ALA A 762 -9.33 21.50 -30.59
CA ALA A 762 -9.42 20.91 -29.25
C ALA A 762 -10.71 21.33 -28.52
N LYS A 763 -11.22 20.43 -27.67
CA LYS A 763 -12.29 20.71 -26.68
C LYS A 763 -11.73 20.92 -25.28
N THR A 764 -10.40 21.03 -25.16
CA THR A 764 -9.70 21.21 -23.88
C THR A 764 -8.86 22.49 -23.89
N VAL A 765 -8.73 23.10 -22.72
CA VAL A 765 -7.76 24.15 -22.41
C VAL A 765 -6.66 23.50 -21.59
N ASP A 766 -5.47 23.37 -22.15
CA ASP A 766 -4.36 22.69 -21.52
C ASP A 766 -3.54 23.65 -20.65
N ILE A 767 -3.15 23.25 -19.48
CA ILE A 767 -2.42 24.03 -18.51
C ILE A 767 -1.19 23.26 -18.06
N VAL A 768 -0.01 23.85 -18.28
CA VAL A 768 1.27 23.36 -17.73
C VAL A 768 1.68 24.32 -16.63
N THR A 769 1.94 23.79 -15.46
CA THR A 769 2.29 24.53 -14.26
C THR A 769 3.67 24.10 -13.79
N ASP A 770 4.67 24.96 -14.00
CA ASP A 770 6.02 24.81 -13.51
C ASP A 770 6.15 25.58 -12.19
N VAL A 771 6.44 24.86 -11.10
CA VAL A 771 6.55 25.43 -9.75
C VAL A 771 7.96 25.21 -9.24
N ASP A 772 8.59 26.28 -8.74
CA ASP A 772 9.76 26.18 -7.87
C ASP A 772 9.29 26.35 -6.42
N TRP A 773 9.14 25.22 -5.72
CA TRP A 773 8.43 25.12 -4.44
C TRP A 773 9.38 25.11 -3.26
N HIS A 774 9.26 26.11 -2.38
CA HIS A 774 10.09 26.28 -1.18
C HIS A 774 9.26 26.61 0.08
N GLU A 775 7.98 26.27 0.06
CA GLU A 775 7.09 26.44 1.21
C GLU A 775 7.23 25.28 2.21
N THR A 776 6.82 25.54 3.44
CA THR A 776 6.76 24.54 4.52
C THR A 776 5.38 24.58 5.15
N GLU A 777 4.79 23.39 5.40
CA GLU A 777 3.47 23.24 6.01
C GLU A 777 2.40 24.07 5.27
N LYS A 778 2.45 23.99 3.94
CA LYS A 778 1.53 24.63 3.01
C LYS A 778 0.96 23.61 2.04
N PHE A 779 -0.26 23.88 1.58
CA PHE A 779 -0.98 23.08 0.62
C PHE A 779 -1.39 23.95 -0.58
N LEU A 780 -0.91 23.57 -1.76
CA LEU A 780 -1.19 24.27 -3.02
C LEU A 780 -2.29 23.54 -3.77
N LYS A 781 -3.35 24.28 -4.14
CA LYS A 781 -4.45 23.76 -4.96
C LYS A 781 -4.70 24.64 -6.19
N ALA A 782 -5.25 24.04 -7.25
CA ALA A 782 -5.79 24.74 -8.41
C ALA A 782 -7.31 24.61 -8.45
N ALA A 783 -8.03 25.74 -8.35
CA ALA A 783 -9.47 25.81 -8.25
C ALA A 783 -10.15 26.08 -9.61
N PHE A 784 -11.24 25.37 -9.87
CA PHE A 784 -12.11 25.47 -11.05
C PHE A 784 -13.56 25.66 -10.58
N PRO A 785 -14.02 26.89 -10.30
CA PRO A 785 -15.40 27.17 -9.95
C PRO A 785 -16.28 27.13 -11.21
N LEU A 786 -17.14 26.11 -11.31
CA LEU A 786 -17.94 25.79 -12.50
C LEU A 786 -19.38 26.27 -12.34
N ASP A 787 -19.98 26.83 -13.42
CA ASP A 787 -21.40 27.14 -13.50
C ASP A 787 -22.24 25.88 -13.81
N VAL A 788 -22.15 24.93 -12.90
CA VAL A 788 -22.82 23.63 -12.98
C VAL A 788 -23.50 23.33 -11.66
N LYS A 789 -24.76 22.95 -11.70
CA LYS A 789 -25.51 22.44 -10.55
C LYS A 789 -25.35 20.94 -10.45
N ALA A 790 -24.20 20.45 -10.01
CA ALA A 790 -23.95 19.05 -9.82
C ALA A 790 -24.37 18.56 -8.44
N GLU A 791 -25.19 17.51 -8.36
CA GLU A 791 -25.54 16.85 -7.11
C GLU A 791 -24.47 15.81 -6.70
N ARG A 792 -23.72 15.34 -7.67
CA ARG A 792 -22.61 14.41 -7.52
C ARG A 792 -21.53 14.71 -8.57
N SER A 793 -20.30 14.36 -8.26
CA SER A 793 -19.21 14.33 -9.22
C SER A 793 -18.83 12.89 -9.55
N ALA A 794 -18.43 12.63 -10.80
CA ALA A 794 -17.80 11.38 -11.18
C ALA A 794 -16.28 11.51 -11.06
N SER A 795 -15.64 10.58 -10.36
CA SER A 795 -14.19 10.52 -10.18
C SER A 795 -13.68 9.24 -10.78
N GLU A 796 -12.72 9.32 -11.70
CA GLU A 796 -12.11 8.13 -12.28
C GLU A 796 -11.41 7.28 -11.23
N THR A 797 -11.56 5.97 -11.34
CA THR A 797 -10.87 4.94 -10.57
C THR A 797 -10.44 3.80 -11.52
N GLN A 798 -9.93 2.71 -10.98
CA GLN A 798 -9.54 1.53 -11.76
C GLN A 798 -10.72 0.99 -12.58
N PHE A 799 -10.53 0.85 -13.89
CA PHE A 799 -11.53 0.28 -14.80
C PHE A 799 -12.92 0.93 -14.75
N GLY A 800 -13.01 2.20 -14.35
CA GLY A 800 -14.29 2.90 -14.31
C GLY A 800 -14.25 4.19 -13.52
N HIS A 801 -15.37 4.53 -12.90
CA HIS A 801 -15.48 5.72 -12.05
C HIS A 801 -16.47 5.50 -10.91
N VAL A 802 -16.36 6.31 -9.89
CA VAL A 802 -17.30 6.36 -8.76
C VAL A 802 -17.98 7.72 -8.71
N TYR A 803 -19.24 7.73 -8.28
CA TYR A 803 -19.96 8.96 -7.98
C TYR A 803 -19.84 9.30 -6.51
N ARG A 804 -19.52 10.56 -6.22
CA ARG A 804 -19.50 11.11 -4.85
C ARG A 804 -20.40 12.32 -4.77
N ALA A 805 -21.19 12.42 -3.70
CA ALA A 805 -22.08 13.55 -3.45
C ALA A 805 -21.27 14.86 -3.31
N THR A 806 -21.81 15.96 -3.83
CA THR A 806 -21.23 17.30 -3.62
C THR A 806 -21.79 17.98 -2.38
N HIS A 807 -22.81 17.41 -1.74
CA HIS A 807 -23.37 17.84 -0.47
C HIS A 807 -22.77 17.11 0.73
N THR A 808 -22.99 17.62 1.90
CA THR A 808 -22.49 17.08 3.18
C THR A 808 -23.65 16.75 4.13
N ASN A 809 -24.69 16.05 3.61
CA ASN A 809 -25.92 15.79 4.37
C ASN A 809 -25.69 14.85 5.56
N THR A 810 -24.78 13.90 5.42
CA THR A 810 -24.40 12.99 6.51
C THR A 810 -22.93 13.14 6.86
N SER A 811 -22.53 12.58 8.02
CA SER A 811 -21.11 12.52 8.42
C SER A 811 -20.25 11.74 7.45
N TRP A 812 -20.81 10.79 6.69
CA TRP A 812 -20.10 10.01 5.67
C TRP A 812 -19.70 10.85 4.47
N GLU A 813 -20.61 11.71 3.95
CA GLU A 813 -20.25 12.64 2.87
C GLU A 813 -19.32 13.74 3.38
N ALA A 814 -19.58 14.27 4.58
CA ALA A 814 -18.76 15.33 5.17
C ALA A 814 -17.31 14.90 5.41
N ALA A 815 -17.08 13.61 5.74
CA ALA A 815 -15.76 13.05 5.93
C ALA A 815 -14.92 12.98 4.64
N LYS A 816 -15.56 12.99 3.46
CA LYS A 816 -14.90 12.93 2.14
C LYS A 816 -14.50 14.30 1.61
N PHE A 817 -13.88 15.10 2.44
CA PHE A 817 -13.46 16.46 2.07
C PHE A 817 -12.16 16.50 1.25
N GLU A 818 -11.46 15.41 1.11
CA GLU A 818 -10.36 15.18 0.17
C GLU A 818 -10.54 13.77 -0.41
N ILE A 819 -10.48 13.63 -1.72
CA ILE A 819 -10.81 12.39 -2.44
C ILE A 819 -9.72 12.04 -3.45
N CYS A 820 -9.59 10.74 -3.75
CA CYS A 820 -8.75 10.24 -4.82
C CYS A 820 -9.52 10.20 -6.14
N ALA A 821 -8.90 10.71 -7.20
CA ALA A 821 -9.30 10.45 -8.58
C ALA A 821 -8.05 10.27 -9.43
N HIS A 822 -8.15 9.49 -10.53
CA HIS A 822 -6.99 9.23 -11.39
C HIS A 822 -6.81 10.35 -12.43
N ARG A 823 -7.26 10.14 -13.67
CA ARG A 823 -6.99 11.06 -14.79
C ARG A 823 -7.98 12.21 -14.87
N TRP A 824 -9.17 12.08 -14.26
CA TRP A 824 -10.22 13.09 -14.39
C TRP A 824 -11.24 13.09 -13.25
N ILE A 825 -11.83 14.28 -13.02
CA ILE A 825 -13.10 14.48 -12.31
C ILE A 825 -14.08 15.17 -13.26
N HIS A 826 -15.34 14.75 -13.22
CA HIS A 826 -16.41 15.30 -14.03
C HIS A 826 -17.59 15.75 -13.18
N ALA A 827 -18.10 16.94 -13.44
CA ALA A 827 -19.30 17.51 -12.85
C ALA A 827 -20.31 17.82 -13.96
N GLU A 828 -21.57 17.37 -13.80
CA GLU A 828 -22.60 17.53 -14.82
C GLU A 828 -23.97 17.90 -14.24
N GLU A 829 -24.77 18.51 -15.07
CA GLU A 829 -26.23 18.58 -14.96
C GLU A 829 -26.86 17.99 -16.25
N PRO A 830 -28.16 17.70 -16.29
CA PRO A 830 -28.75 17.04 -17.44
C PRO A 830 -28.42 17.73 -18.79
N GLY A 831 -27.68 17.02 -19.64
CA GLY A 831 -27.35 17.43 -20.98
C GLY A 831 -26.04 18.23 -21.15
N TRP A 832 -25.34 18.60 -20.09
CA TRP A 832 -24.08 19.32 -20.20
C TRP A 832 -23.20 19.16 -18.93
N GLY A 833 -21.90 19.06 -19.12
CA GLY A 833 -20.94 18.90 -18.02
C GLY A 833 -19.58 19.48 -18.32
N VAL A 834 -18.71 19.44 -17.32
CA VAL A 834 -17.32 19.90 -17.40
C VAL A 834 -16.42 18.88 -16.75
N ALA A 835 -15.30 18.53 -17.41
CA ALA A 835 -14.27 17.70 -16.82
C ALA A 835 -13.01 18.53 -16.50
N VAL A 836 -12.37 18.16 -15.39
CA VAL A 836 -11.02 18.60 -15.04
C VAL A 836 -10.10 17.39 -15.08
N LEU A 837 -9.07 17.48 -15.92
CA LEU A 837 -8.16 16.36 -16.25
C LEU A 837 -6.78 16.62 -15.67
N ASN A 838 -6.00 15.55 -15.39
CA ASN A 838 -4.61 15.66 -14.95
C ASN A 838 -3.74 14.49 -15.43
N ASP A 839 -2.40 14.65 -15.37
CA ASP A 839 -1.43 13.61 -15.75
C ASP A 839 -0.68 12.98 -14.56
N SER A 840 -0.86 13.49 -13.33
CA SER A 840 -0.02 13.05 -12.21
C SER A 840 -0.57 13.29 -10.81
N THR A 841 -1.63 14.10 -10.65
CA THR A 841 -2.27 14.38 -9.36
C THR A 841 -3.37 13.37 -9.07
N TYR A 842 -3.52 12.98 -7.79
CA TYR A 842 -4.58 12.08 -7.32
C TYR A 842 -5.51 12.75 -6.32
N GLY A 843 -5.00 13.69 -5.51
CA GLY A 843 -5.80 14.41 -4.52
C GLY A 843 -6.70 15.46 -5.16
N HIS A 844 -7.94 15.48 -4.74
CA HIS A 844 -8.95 16.42 -5.21
C HIS A 844 -9.94 16.76 -4.11
N ASP A 845 -10.61 17.88 -4.24
CA ASP A 845 -11.85 18.15 -3.50
C ASP A 845 -12.92 18.75 -4.42
N VAL A 846 -14.19 18.50 -4.06
CA VAL A 846 -15.33 19.08 -4.76
C VAL A 846 -16.26 19.70 -3.72
N THR A 847 -16.56 21.00 -3.90
CA THR A 847 -17.49 21.74 -3.05
C THR A 847 -18.59 22.36 -3.92
N ARG A 848 -19.73 22.69 -3.27
CA ARG A 848 -20.79 23.45 -3.91
C ARG A 848 -21.23 24.61 -3.04
N ASP A 849 -21.50 25.73 -3.68
CA ASP A 849 -21.88 26.97 -3.02
C ASP A 849 -23.06 27.63 -3.76
N MET A 850 -24.00 28.20 -2.99
CA MET A 850 -25.09 29.01 -3.55
C MET A 850 -24.62 30.43 -3.80
N ARG A 851 -24.91 30.93 -4.99
CA ARG A 851 -24.61 32.33 -5.35
C ARG A 851 -25.75 33.28 -4.96
N PRO A 852 -25.48 34.57 -4.80
CA PRO A 852 -26.49 35.59 -4.51
C PRO A 852 -27.60 35.68 -5.59
N ASP A 853 -27.29 35.33 -6.86
CA ASP A 853 -28.24 35.28 -7.96
C ASP A 853 -29.19 34.08 -7.93
N GLY A 854 -29.03 33.17 -6.95
CA GLY A 854 -29.78 31.94 -6.81
C GLY A 854 -29.21 30.78 -7.61
N GLY A 855 -28.12 30.99 -8.38
CA GLY A 855 -27.39 29.93 -9.06
C GLY A 855 -26.49 29.12 -8.10
N GLN A 856 -25.97 28.00 -8.56
CA GLN A 856 -25.04 27.15 -7.83
C GLN A 856 -23.70 27.09 -8.53
N THR A 857 -22.62 27.17 -7.76
CA THR A 857 -21.26 26.90 -8.23
C THR A 857 -20.80 25.57 -7.68
N THR A 858 -20.34 24.67 -8.56
CA THR A 858 -19.61 23.47 -8.18
C THR A 858 -18.11 23.73 -8.42
N THR A 859 -17.34 23.76 -7.35
CA THR A 859 -15.88 24.00 -7.46
C THR A 859 -15.13 22.68 -7.37
N VAL A 860 -14.39 22.34 -8.43
CA VAL A 860 -13.42 21.24 -8.44
C VAL A 860 -12.04 21.82 -8.14
N ARG A 861 -11.29 21.22 -7.19
CA ARG A 861 -9.90 21.60 -6.91
C ARG A 861 -8.98 20.42 -7.09
N LEU A 862 -7.88 20.64 -7.79
CA LEU A 862 -6.74 19.72 -7.86
C LEU A 862 -5.82 20.01 -6.69
N SER A 863 -5.41 18.99 -5.95
CA SER A 863 -4.41 19.06 -4.89
C SER A 863 -3.04 18.85 -5.52
N LEU A 864 -2.24 19.92 -5.62
CA LEU A 864 -1.02 19.92 -6.43
C LEU A 864 0.22 19.54 -5.63
N LEU A 865 0.50 20.24 -4.53
CA LEU A 865 1.70 20.06 -3.71
C LEU A 865 1.39 20.27 -2.23
N ARG A 866 2.08 19.50 -1.39
CA ARG A 866 2.16 19.68 0.07
C ARG A 866 3.61 19.86 0.49
N ALA A 867 3.82 20.27 1.73
CA ALA A 867 5.14 20.33 2.32
C ALA A 867 5.14 19.87 3.79
N PRO A 868 4.66 18.68 4.10
CA PRO A 868 4.79 18.11 5.45
C PRO A 868 6.26 17.92 5.79
N ARG A 869 6.58 17.86 7.10
CA ARG A 869 7.97 17.75 7.56
C ARG A 869 8.32 16.39 8.20
N TYR A 870 7.35 15.53 8.36
CA TYR A 870 7.53 14.18 8.89
C TYR A 870 6.84 13.14 7.98
N PRO A 871 7.51 12.02 7.65
CA PRO A 871 8.87 11.60 8.04
C PRO A 871 9.99 12.14 7.14
N ASP A 872 9.68 12.85 6.04
CA ASP A 872 10.63 13.52 5.18
C ASP A 872 10.58 15.04 5.45
N PRO A 873 11.65 15.63 6.06
CA PRO A 873 11.64 17.05 6.43
C PRO A 873 11.66 18.02 5.24
N GLU A 874 11.97 17.51 4.03
CA GLU A 874 12.06 18.30 2.80
C GLU A 874 11.09 17.78 1.72
N THR A 875 9.91 17.28 2.15
CA THR A 875 8.87 16.79 1.23
C THR A 875 8.54 17.85 0.19
N ASP A 876 8.56 17.42 -1.08
CA ASP A 876 8.18 18.18 -2.28
C ASP A 876 8.97 19.46 -2.55
N GLN A 877 10.09 19.72 -1.87
CA GLN A 877 10.93 20.90 -2.16
C GLN A 877 11.50 20.87 -3.59
N GLY A 878 11.67 22.09 -4.18
CA GLY A 878 12.28 22.32 -5.48
C GLY A 878 11.32 22.30 -6.67
N ALA A 879 11.84 22.04 -7.87
CA ALA A 879 11.10 22.20 -9.13
C ALA A 879 10.10 21.05 -9.38
N HIS A 880 8.89 21.44 -9.84
CA HIS A 880 7.84 20.50 -10.27
C HIS A 880 7.22 20.99 -11.58
N THR A 881 6.80 20.05 -12.44
CA THR A 881 5.99 20.34 -13.63
C THR A 881 4.72 19.51 -13.56
N LEU A 882 3.56 20.15 -13.47
CA LEU A 882 2.25 19.54 -13.33
C LEU A 882 1.39 19.90 -14.53
N ARG A 883 0.65 18.94 -15.09
CA ARG A 883 -0.20 19.16 -16.27
C ARG A 883 -1.63 18.80 -15.94
N PHE A 884 -2.54 19.68 -16.32
CA PHE A 884 -3.97 19.48 -16.20
C PHE A 884 -4.72 20.21 -17.29
N SER A 885 -5.98 19.88 -17.48
CA SER A 885 -6.79 20.51 -18.54
C SER A 885 -8.22 20.74 -18.07
N LEU A 886 -8.85 21.78 -18.60
CA LEU A 886 -10.28 22.06 -18.44
C LEU A 886 -11.00 21.67 -19.73
N ALA A 887 -12.07 20.88 -19.65
CA ALA A 887 -12.87 20.41 -20.77
C ALA A 887 -14.34 20.84 -20.64
N PRO A 888 -14.71 22.04 -21.11
CA PRO A 888 -16.10 22.49 -21.19
C PRO A 888 -16.94 21.63 -22.14
N GLY A 889 -18.20 21.37 -21.78
CA GLY A 889 -19.13 20.57 -22.59
C GLY A 889 -18.84 19.06 -22.61
N ALA A 890 -17.92 18.58 -21.76
CA ALA A 890 -17.55 17.18 -21.70
C ALA A 890 -18.68 16.34 -21.07
N ALA A 891 -19.05 15.23 -21.69
CA ALA A 891 -19.72 14.11 -21.03
C ALA A 891 -18.68 13.15 -20.41
N VAL A 892 -19.11 12.17 -19.60
CA VAL A 892 -18.21 11.17 -19.01
C VAL A 892 -17.35 10.47 -20.07
N GLY A 893 -17.91 10.12 -21.22
CA GLY A 893 -17.15 9.51 -22.33
C GLY A 893 -16.06 10.44 -22.91
N ASP A 894 -16.29 11.76 -22.91
CA ASP A 894 -15.29 12.75 -23.31
C ASP A 894 -14.18 12.86 -22.24
N ALA A 895 -14.55 12.85 -20.96
CA ALA A 895 -13.58 12.85 -19.86
C ALA A 895 -12.65 11.63 -19.92
N VAL A 896 -13.19 10.43 -20.20
CA VAL A 896 -12.41 9.19 -20.42
C VAL A 896 -11.44 9.38 -21.59
N ARG A 897 -11.92 9.86 -22.74
CA ARG A 897 -11.10 10.03 -23.95
C ARG A 897 -9.98 11.05 -23.74
N GLU A 898 -10.32 12.24 -23.25
CA GLU A 898 -9.35 13.32 -23.06
C GLU A 898 -8.39 13.03 -21.89
N GLY A 899 -8.84 12.34 -20.82
CA GLY A 899 -7.99 11.85 -19.75
C GLY A 899 -6.90 10.89 -20.25
N HIS A 900 -7.25 9.93 -21.11
CA HIS A 900 -6.26 9.09 -21.78
C HIS A 900 -5.37 9.90 -22.73
N ALA A 901 -5.91 10.86 -23.46
CA ALA A 901 -5.17 11.69 -24.38
C ALA A 901 -4.07 12.51 -23.69
N LEU A 902 -4.35 13.05 -22.52
CA LEU A 902 -3.39 13.81 -21.70
C LEU A 902 -2.26 12.91 -21.15
N ASN A 903 -2.61 11.69 -20.73
CA ASN A 903 -1.67 10.75 -20.09
C ASN A 903 -0.86 9.89 -21.08
N LEU A 904 -1.29 9.79 -22.33
CA LEU A 904 -0.68 8.98 -23.38
C LEU A 904 -0.31 9.87 -24.59
N PRO A 905 0.80 10.62 -24.53
CA PRO A 905 1.19 11.54 -25.60
C PRO A 905 1.50 10.80 -26.90
N GLU A 906 1.21 11.45 -28.02
CA GLU A 906 1.58 10.97 -29.35
C GLU A 906 3.08 11.06 -29.56
N ARG A 907 3.66 10.07 -30.27
CA ARG A 907 5.08 10.09 -30.70
C ARG A 907 5.16 10.23 -32.19
N VAL A 908 6.14 10.98 -32.66
CA VAL A 908 6.35 11.23 -34.10
C VAL A 908 7.64 10.54 -34.53
N LEU A 909 7.55 9.70 -35.56
CA LEU A 909 8.68 9.04 -36.20
C LEU A 909 8.56 9.15 -37.73
N ARG A 910 9.67 8.98 -38.44
CA ARG A 910 9.68 8.79 -39.88
C ARG A 910 9.64 7.33 -40.24
N GLY A 911 8.91 6.96 -41.31
CA GLY A 911 8.77 5.56 -41.70
C GLY A 911 8.24 5.39 -43.11
N ALA A 912 7.97 4.14 -43.53
CA ALA A 912 7.55 3.75 -44.85
C ALA A 912 6.04 3.99 -45.10
N GLY A 913 5.21 4.01 -44.05
CA GLY A 913 3.77 4.20 -44.15
C GLY A 913 2.99 3.85 -42.90
N PRO A 914 1.67 4.01 -42.88
CA PRO A 914 0.83 3.79 -41.72
C PRO A 914 0.94 2.40 -41.12
N VAL A 915 0.84 2.31 -39.78
CA VAL A 915 0.81 1.06 -39.01
C VAL A 915 -0.63 0.79 -38.56
N ALA A 916 -1.22 -0.28 -39.08
CA ALA A 916 -2.55 -0.69 -38.65
C ALA A 916 -2.54 -1.19 -37.20
N PRO A 917 -3.59 -0.98 -36.38
CA PRO A 917 -3.69 -1.52 -35.02
C PRO A 917 -3.48 -3.03 -34.95
N LEU A 918 -2.95 -3.53 -33.84
CA LEU A 918 -2.90 -4.97 -33.57
C LEU A 918 -4.29 -5.50 -33.21
N VAL A 919 -5.05 -4.71 -32.46
CA VAL A 919 -6.45 -4.95 -32.14
C VAL A 919 -7.23 -3.64 -32.23
N ALA A 920 -8.52 -3.72 -32.55
CA ALA A 920 -9.42 -2.57 -32.62
C ALA A 920 -10.80 -2.93 -32.04
N VAL A 921 -11.44 -1.95 -31.42
CA VAL A 921 -12.82 -2.05 -30.93
C VAL A 921 -13.66 -0.95 -31.57
N ASP A 922 -14.89 -1.26 -31.98
CA ASP A 922 -15.81 -0.37 -32.69
C ASP A 922 -16.70 0.49 -31.78
N SER A 923 -16.52 0.43 -30.45
CA SER A 923 -17.34 1.13 -29.46
C SER A 923 -16.50 2.01 -28.55
N ASP A 924 -16.78 3.31 -28.49
CA ASP A 924 -16.14 4.27 -27.60
C ASP A 924 -16.46 4.03 -26.09
N ALA A 925 -17.45 3.19 -25.78
CA ALA A 925 -17.76 2.82 -24.41
C ALA A 925 -16.83 1.72 -23.88
N VAL A 926 -16.13 1.03 -24.76
CA VAL A 926 -15.22 -0.07 -24.42
C VAL A 926 -13.76 0.37 -24.58
N VAL A 927 -13.06 0.46 -23.50
CA VAL A 927 -11.64 0.85 -23.48
C VAL A 927 -10.76 -0.39 -23.53
N VAL A 928 -9.82 -0.43 -24.46
CA VAL A 928 -8.72 -1.40 -24.47
C VAL A 928 -7.65 -0.90 -23.50
N GLU A 929 -7.58 -1.51 -22.33
CA GLU A 929 -6.65 -1.10 -21.29
C GLU A 929 -5.25 -1.63 -21.53
N SER A 930 -5.11 -2.89 -21.92
CA SER A 930 -3.80 -3.53 -22.12
C SER A 930 -3.80 -4.45 -23.33
N VAL A 931 -2.68 -4.44 -24.06
CA VAL A 931 -2.38 -5.39 -25.15
C VAL A 931 -0.95 -5.87 -24.97
N LYS A 932 -0.77 -7.18 -24.74
CA LYS A 932 0.54 -7.79 -24.49
C LYS A 932 0.63 -9.21 -25.05
N LEU A 933 1.81 -9.80 -25.11
CA LEU A 933 1.93 -11.25 -25.27
C LEU A 933 1.73 -11.98 -23.95
N ALA A 934 1.18 -13.21 -24.02
CA ALA A 934 0.85 -14.03 -22.86
C ALA A 934 2.08 -14.36 -21.99
N GLU A 935 1.89 -14.37 -20.67
CA GLU A 935 2.95 -14.66 -19.68
C GLU A 935 3.53 -16.08 -19.80
N ASP A 936 2.76 -17.03 -20.34
CA ASP A 936 3.23 -18.40 -20.59
C ASP A 936 4.15 -18.54 -21.82
N ARG A 937 4.48 -17.40 -22.47
CA ARG A 937 5.35 -17.30 -23.64
C ARG A 937 4.88 -18.13 -24.85
N SER A 938 3.58 -18.45 -24.92
CA SER A 938 2.96 -19.14 -26.06
C SER A 938 2.98 -18.29 -27.34
N GLY A 939 3.14 -16.98 -27.23
CA GLY A 939 3.01 -16.00 -28.31
C GLY A 939 1.56 -15.59 -28.59
N ASP A 940 0.58 -16.06 -27.82
CA ASP A 940 -0.78 -15.57 -27.84
C ASP A 940 -0.84 -14.10 -27.42
N VAL A 941 -1.83 -13.35 -27.95
CA VAL A 941 -2.04 -11.95 -27.59
C VAL A 941 -3.11 -11.85 -26.52
N ILE A 942 -2.80 -11.19 -25.41
CA ILE A 942 -3.74 -10.88 -24.33
C ILE A 942 -4.27 -9.47 -24.54
N VAL A 943 -5.58 -9.34 -24.52
CA VAL A 943 -6.28 -8.05 -24.59
C VAL A 943 -7.16 -7.91 -23.35
N ARG A 944 -6.89 -6.90 -22.52
CA ARG A 944 -7.76 -6.54 -21.41
C ARG A 944 -8.53 -5.29 -21.77
N LEU A 945 -9.84 -5.34 -21.57
CA LEU A 945 -10.75 -4.25 -21.90
C LEU A 945 -11.86 -4.14 -20.83
N TYR A 946 -12.49 -2.98 -20.76
CA TYR A 946 -13.57 -2.73 -19.82
C TYR A 946 -14.61 -1.76 -20.39
N GLU A 947 -15.83 -1.83 -19.85
CA GLU A 947 -16.88 -0.84 -20.11
C GLU A 947 -16.65 0.38 -19.21
N SER A 948 -16.53 1.59 -19.77
CA SER A 948 -16.00 2.78 -19.08
C SER A 948 -17.06 3.79 -18.62
N ARG A 949 -18.31 3.65 -19.05
CA ARG A 949 -19.37 4.67 -18.87
C ARG A 949 -20.41 4.31 -17.82
N GLY A 950 -20.34 3.09 -17.25
CA GLY A 950 -21.33 2.58 -16.30
C GLY A 950 -22.65 2.14 -16.96
N GLY A 951 -22.61 1.77 -18.25
CA GLY A 951 -23.73 1.32 -19.06
C GLY A 951 -23.57 -0.11 -19.56
N ARG A 952 -24.51 -0.56 -20.37
CA ARG A 952 -24.36 -1.79 -21.16
C ARG A 952 -23.74 -1.45 -22.49
N ALA A 953 -22.72 -2.16 -22.91
CA ALA A 953 -22.07 -1.95 -24.20
C ALA A 953 -22.11 -3.20 -25.06
N HIS A 954 -22.35 -2.98 -26.35
CA HIS A 954 -22.09 -3.96 -27.39
C HIS A 954 -20.91 -3.45 -28.22
N ALA A 955 -19.96 -4.31 -28.49
CA ALA A 955 -18.78 -3.98 -29.24
C ALA A 955 -18.30 -5.17 -30.07
N THR A 956 -17.51 -4.88 -31.10
CA THR A 956 -16.81 -5.88 -31.88
C THR A 956 -15.30 -5.68 -31.68
N LEU A 957 -14.62 -6.71 -31.18
CA LEU A 957 -13.16 -6.75 -31.13
C LEU A 957 -12.63 -7.37 -32.43
N ALA A 958 -11.83 -6.64 -33.15
CA ALA A 958 -11.17 -7.08 -34.40
C ALA A 958 -9.67 -7.28 -34.15
N ALA A 959 -9.11 -8.41 -34.59
CA ALA A 959 -7.68 -8.68 -34.56
C ALA A 959 -7.04 -8.35 -35.93
N GLY A 960 -5.91 -7.64 -35.91
CA GLY A 960 -5.10 -7.30 -37.07
C GLY A 960 -4.14 -8.42 -37.52
N PHE A 961 -4.43 -9.67 -37.19
CA PHE A 961 -3.65 -10.87 -37.50
C PHE A 961 -4.56 -12.11 -37.56
N PRO A 962 -4.15 -13.21 -38.23
CA PRO A 962 -4.94 -14.43 -38.30
C PRO A 962 -5.13 -15.09 -36.91
N LEU A 963 -6.39 -15.40 -36.58
CA LEU A 963 -6.81 -16.04 -35.34
C LEU A 963 -7.16 -17.51 -35.56
N SER A 964 -6.71 -18.38 -34.62
CA SER A 964 -7.22 -19.74 -34.48
C SER A 964 -8.32 -19.86 -33.42
N ALA A 965 -8.28 -19.03 -32.36
CA ALA A 965 -9.30 -18.97 -31.33
C ALA A 965 -9.26 -17.64 -30.56
N ALA A 966 -10.41 -17.30 -29.94
CA ALA A 966 -10.50 -16.26 -28.93
C ALA A 966 -11.11 -16.87 -27.66
N ILE A 967 -10.48 -16.66 -26.50
CA ILE A 967 -10.84 -17.32 -25.26
C ILE A 967 -10.93 -16.25 -24.15
N GLU A 968 -12.08 -16.15 -23.49
CA GLU A 968 -12.18 -15.32 -22.29
C GLU A 968 -11.36 -15.93 -21.16
N SER A 969 -10.58 -15.10 -20.48
CA SER A 969 -9.62 -15.51 -19.47
C SER A 969 -9.78 -14.70 -18.19
N ASP A 970 -9.28 -15.23 -17.08
CA ASP A 970 -9.15 -14.49 -15.83
C ASP A 970 -7.96 -13.49 -15.88
N LEU A 971 -7.72 -12.76 -14.77
CA LEU A 971 -6.61 -11.81 -14.70
C LEU A 971 -5.23 -12.50 -14.72
N LEU A 972 -5.17 -13.80 -14.45
CA LEU A 972 -3.96 -14.63 -14.55
C LEU A 972 -3.80 -15.26 -15.95
N GLU A 973 -4.59 -14.79 -16.93
CA GLU A 973 -4.57 -15.22 -18.34
C GLU A 973 -5.00 -16.68 -18.58
N ARG A 974 -5.67 -17.29 -17.57
CA ARG A 974 -6.17 -18.67 -17.67
C ARG A 974 -7.57 -18.69 -18.25
N PRO A 975 -7.90 -19.67 -19.13
CA PRO A 975 -9.25 -19.81 -19.66
C PRO A 975 -10.31 -19.94 -18.55
N LEU A 976 -11.40 -19.16 -18.65
CA LEU A 976 -12.55 -19.29 -17.76
C LEU A 976 -13.42 -20.49 -18.19
N GLU A 977 -13.87 -21.31 -17.25
CA GLU A 977 -14.81 -22.39 -17.51
C GLU A 977 -16.20 -21.83 -17.88
N GLY A 978 -16.75 -22.28 -18.99
CA GLY A 978 -18.07 -21.88 -19.46
C GLY A 978 -18.14 -20.46 -20.04
N ALA A 979 -17.02 -19.84 -20.29
CA ALA A 979 -16.94 -18.50 -20.85
C ALA A 979 -17.49 -18.46 -22.28
N ALA A 980 -18.33 -17.47 -22.53
CA ALA A 980 -19.02 -17.26 -23.80
C ALA A 980 -18.29 -16.26 -24.70
N VAL A 981 -16.97 -16.37 -24.86
CA VAL A 981 -16.37 -15.71 -26.01
C VAL A 981 -16.71 -16.56 -27.23
N SER A 982 -17.57 -16.00 -28.09
CA SER A 982 -17.99 -16.66 -29.30
C SER A 982 -16.77 -17.01 -30.16
N ALA A 983 -16.81 -18.14 -30.86
CA ALA A 983 -15.82 -18.43 -31.89
C ALA A 983 -15.66 -17.21 -32.81
N PRO A 984 -14.44 -16.86 -33.23
CA PRO A 984 -14.27 -15.76 -34.16
C PRO A 984 -15.19 -15.94 -35.38
N ALA A 985 -15.85 -14.85 -35.80
CA ALA A 985 -16.57 -14.86 -37.05
C ALA A 985 -15.60 -15.15 -38.21
N PRO A 986 -16.09 -15.56 -39.41
CA PRO A 986 -15.23 -15.86 -40.56
C PRO A 986 -14.29 -14.70 -40.98
N ASP A 987 -14.62 -13.48 -40.61
CA ASP A 987 -13.82 -12.27 -40.84
C ASP A 987 -12.83 -11.97 -39.70
N GLY A 988 -12.71 -12.85 -38.67
CA GLY A 988 -11.80 -12.69 -37.55
C GLY A 988 -12.33 -11.74 -36.46
N THR A 989 -13.59 -11.32 -36.54
CA THR A 989 -14.18 -10.44 -35.51
C THR A 989 -14.81 -11.23 -34.35
N ILE A 990 -14.85 -10.61 -33.18
CA ILE A 990 -15.35 -11.20 -31.93
C ILE A 990 -16.40 -10.27 -31.32
N PRO A 991 -17.69 -10.66 -31.31
CA PRO A 991 -18.72 -9.87 -30.68
C PRO A 991 -18.59 -9.91 -29.16
N LEU A 992 -18.69 -8.75 -28.54
CA LEU A 992 -18.63 -8.57 -27.09
C LEU A 992 -19.90 -7.91 -26.59
N THR A 993 -20.36 -8.37 -25.43
CA THR A 993 -21.44 -7.71 -24.69
C THR A 993 -20.98 -7.54 -23.25
N LEU A 994 -20.82 -6.29 -22.80
CA LEU A 994 -20.32 -5.95 -21.48
C LEU A 994 -21.43 -5.35 -20.61
N ARG A 995 -21.43 -5.75 -19.35
CA ARG A 995 -22.21 -5.11 -18.29
C ARG A 995 -21.51 -3.81 -17.85
N PRO A 996 -22.22 -2.94 -17.09
CA PRO A 996 -21.58 -1.75 -16.52
C PRO A 996 -20.26 -2.08 -15.79
N PHE A 997 -19.20 -1.38 -16.15
CA PHE A 997 -17.83 -1.50 -15.58
C PHE A 997 -17.23 -2.91 -15.65
N GLN A 998 -17.75 -3.79 -16.49
CA GLN A 998 -17.21 -5.15 -16.60
C GLN A 998 -15.80 -5.14 -17.18
N ILE A 999 -14.88 -5.82 -16.54
CA ILE A 999 -13.54 -6.14 -17.04
C ILE A 999 -13.61 -7.46 -17.81
N VAL A 1000 -13.04 -7.51 -18.99
CA VAL A 1000 -12.93 -8.72 -19.81
C VAL A 1000 -11.48 -8.87 -20.27
N THR A 1001 -10.92 -10.04 -20.07
CA THR A 1001 -9.61 -10.44 -20.62
C THR A 1001 -9.83 -11.45 -21.74
N VAL A 1002 -9.37 -11.14 -22.94
CA VAL A 1002 -9.48 -12.05 -24.10
C VAL A 1002 -8.08 -12.52 -24.50
N ARG A 1003 -7.89 -13.82 -24.53
CA ARG A 1003 -6.69 -14.46 -25.05
C ARG A 1003 -6.93 -14.81 -26.53
N LEU A 1004 -6.21 -14.18 -27.41
CA LEU A 1004 -6.26 -14.33 -28.87
C LEU A 1004 -5.15 -15.28 -29.31
N ARG A 1005 -5.52 -16.51 -29.66
CA ARG A 1005 -4.58 -17.50 -30.21
C ARG A 1005 -4.29 -17.18 -31.67
N ARG A 1006 -3.00 -17.12 -32.00
CA ARG A 1006 -2.55 -16.93 -33.38
C ARG A 1006 -2.76 -18.21 -34.18
N ALA A 1007 -3.10 -18.07 -35.50
CA ALA A 1007 -3.27 -19.20 -36.41
C ALA A 1007 -1.93 -19.81 -36.85
#